data_a5a37ab653f9d326ea638bab2fdc24a8
#
_entry.id   a5a37ab653f9d326ea638bab2fdc24a8
#
_cell.length_a   1.000
_cell.length_b   1.000
_cell.length_c   1.000
_cell.angle_alpha   90.00
_cell.angle_beta   90.00
_cell.angle_gamma   90.00
#
_symmetry.space_group_name_H-M   'P 1'
#
loop_
_entity.id
_entity.type
_entity.pdbx_description
1 polymer ?
#
loop_
_entity_poly.entity_id
_entity_poly.type
_entity_poly.pdbx_seq_one_letter_code
_entity_poly.pdbx_strand_id
1 'polypeptide(L)'
;MANRLAHETSPYLLQHADNPVDWWPWSPAAFEEARRRDVPVLLSVGYSSCHWCHVMAGESFEDPTTARYMNAHFVNVKVDREERPDVDAVYMEAVQAATGQGGWPMTVFLTADGEPFYFGTYFPPAPRHGMASFPQVLEGVSAAWRDRRGEIAEVAARIVGELAGRSLAYRGEGVPGEEDLAQALLALTREYDAVRGGFGGAPKFPPSMVVEFLLRHYARTGAQGALQMAADTCEAMARGGIYDQLGGGFARYSVDREWTVPHFEKMLYDNALLCRVYAHLWRATGSDLARRVALETADFMVRELRTAEGGFASALDADSDDGSGAHVEGAFYVWTPDQLREVLGEPDAAFAARYFGVTEEGTFEEGASVLQLPLDGGVVDAERVDSVRRRLLAARDGRPRPGRDDKVVAAWNGLAIAALAETGAYFDRPDLVERATEAADLLVRVHLDDAARLARTSKDGRAGANAGVLEDYGDVAEGFLTLAGVTGEGAWLEFAGFLLDIVLDQFVAESGTLYDTAHDAEHLIRRPQDPTDNATPSGWTAAAGALLSYAAHTGSEPHRTAAEGALGVVKALGPRAPRFIGWGLAVAEALLDGPREIAVVETPGTAAEGAAAAAGGNGPEWSALHRTALLGTAPGAVVAAGVAGSDEFPLLADRPLVGGEAAAYVCRRFVCAAPMTEVSALKGELGVFE
;
A
#
# COMPACT_ATOMS: atom_id res chain seq x y z
N MET A 1 21.30 -27.86 11.12
CA MET A 1 22.23 -26.74 10.78
C MET A 1 21.43 -25.76 9.95
N ALA A 2 21.50 -24.49 10.31
CA ALA A 2 20.82 -23.45 9.56
C ALA A 2 21.23 -23.50 8.08
N ASN A 3 20.28 -23.29 7.17
CA ASN A 3 20.52 -23.18 5.74
C ASN A 3 21.00 -21.77 5.36
N ARG A 4 21.12 -21.46 4.06
CA ARG A 4 21.68 -20.18 3.58
C ARG A 4 20.84 -18.97 3.93
N LEU A 5 19.54 -19.14 4.19
CA LEU A 5 18.63 -18.04 4.56
C LEU A 5 18.97 -17.41 5.93
N ALA A 6 19.77 -18.06 6.77
CA ALA A 6 20.20 -17.51 8.05
C ALA A 6 21.03 -16.22 7.96
N HIS A 7 21.48 -15.84 6.75
CA HIS A 7 22.26 -14.63 6.49
C HIS A 7 21.46 -13.51 5.83
N GLU A 8 20.18 -13.78 5.56
CA GLU A 8 19.27 -12.82 4.91
C GLU A 8 18.72 -11.79 5.92
N THR A 9 18.21 -10.67 5.42
CA THR A 9 17.59 -9.61 6.23
C THR A 9 16.07 -9.78 6.34
N SER A 10 15.44 -10.46 5.37
CA SER A 10 14.00 -10.70 5.35
C SER A 10 13.55 -11.54 6.54
N PRO A 11 12.60 -11.07 7.38
CA PRO A 11 11.98 -11.88 8.42
C PRO A 11 11.35 -13.16 7.87
N TYR A 12 10.72 -13.12 6.69
CA TYR A 12 10.16 -14.29 6.03
C TYR A 12 11.21 -15.32 5.66
N LEU A 13 12.35 -14.92 5.12
CA LEU A 13 13.43 -15.84 4.80
C LEU A 13 14.05 -16.42 6.07
N LEU A 14 14.22 -15.60 7.11
CA LEU A 14 14.72 -16.04 8.42
C LEU A 14 13.81 -17.05 9.12
N GLN A 15 12.48 -16.96 8.97
CA GLN A 15 11.53 -17.98 9.48
C GLN A 15 11.81 -19.38 8.92
N HIS A 16 12.42 -19.47 7.73
CA HIS A 16 12.77 -20.73 7.07
C HIS A 16 14.25 -21.13 7.23
N ALA A 17 15.05 -20.38 7.99
CA ALA A 17 16.49 -20.62 8.13
C ALA A 17 16.82 -21.98 8.76
N ASP A 18 15.98 -22.48 9.68
CA ASP A 18 16.17 -23.74 10.38
C ASP A 18 15.38 -24.92 9.77
N ASN A 19 14.67 -24.70 8.65
CA ASN A 19 13.99 -25.79 7.94
C ASN A 19 14.98 -26.89 7.52
N PRO A 20 14.56 -28.17 7.48
CA PRO A 20 15.37 -29.25 6.94
C PRO A 20 15.58 -29.16 5.42
N VAL A 21 14.83 -28.32 4.71
CA VAL A 21 15.04 -27.98 3.31
C VAL A 21 16.28 -27.10 3.17
N ASP A 22 17.18 -27.44 2.23
CA ASP A 22 18.36 -26.64 1.90
C ASP A 22 17.95 -25.47 0.98
N TRP A 23 17.38 -24.44 1.61
CA TRP A 23 16.90 -23.24 0.92
C TRP A 23 18.04 -22.34 0.47
N TRP A 24 17.89 -21.79 -0.73
CA TRP A 24 18.71 -20.74 -1.31
C TRP A 24 17.90 -19.45 -1.40
N PRO A 25 18.50 -18.28 -1.16
CA PRO A 25 17.91 -17.03 -1.62
C PRO A 25 17.96 -16.97 -3.15
N TRP A 26 17.15 -16.12 -3.76
CA TRP A 26 17.23 -15.84 -5.19
C TRP A 26 18.60 -15.25 -5.51
N SER A 27 19.40 -15.97 -6.27
CA SER A 27 20.78 -15.58 -6.57
C SER A 27 21.32 -16.35 -7.77
N PRO A 28 22.29 -15.77 -8.53
CA PRO A 28 22.97 -16.49 -9.61
C PRO A 28 23.57 -17.82 -9.18
N ALA A 29 24.07 -17.91 -7.95
CA ALA A 29 24.67 -19.12 -7.38
C ALA A 29 23.67 -20.28 -7.27
N ALA A 30 22.39 -20.00 -7.00
CA ALA A 30 21.34 -21.04 -6.96
C ALA A 30 21.14 -21.66 -8.36
N PHE A 31 21.10 -20.84 -9.40
CA PHE A 31 20.96 -21.30 -10.79
C PHE A 31 22.21 -22.01 -11.30
N GLU A 32 23.41 -21.58 -10.91
CA GLU A 32 24.67 -22.29 -11.20
C GLU A 32 24.68 -23.66 -10.53
N GLU A 33 24.20 -23.79 -9.31
CA GLU A 33 24.10 -25.07 -8.60
C GLU A 33 23.09 -26.00 -9.32
N ALA A 34 21.97 -25.48 -9.81
CA ALA A 34 20.98 -26.24 -10.58
C ALA A 34 21.60 -26.78 -11.89
N ARG A 35 22.38 -25.95 -12.61
CA ARG A 35 23.13 -26.40 -13.80
C ARG A 35 24.16 -27.47 -13.47
N ARG A 36 24.94 -27.26 -12.38
CA ARG A 36 25.97 -28.22 -11.94
C ARG A 36 25.40 -29.58 -11.57
N ARG A 37 24.23 -29.59 -10.91
CA ARG A 37 23.56 -30.83 -10.46
C ARG A 37 22.68 -31.44 -11.56
N ASP A 38 22.39 -30.72 -12.61
CA ASP A 38 21.42 -31.06 -13.64
C ASP A 38 20.02 -31.36 -13.09
N VAL A 39 19.53 -30.49 -12.19
CA VAL A 39 18.21 -30.58 -11.55
C VAL A 39 17.42 -29.29 -11.77
N PRO A 40 16.07 -29.36 -11.73
CA PRO A 40 15.25 -28.14 -11.83
C PRO A 40 15.33 -27.30 -10.57
N VAL A 41 15.00 -26.02 -10.69
CA VAL A 41 14.80 -25.13 -9.55
C VAL A 41 13.35 -25.25 -9.08
N LEU A 42 13.15 -25.40 -7.76
CA LEU A 42 11.87 -25.24 -7.11
C LEU A 42 11.85 -23.84 -6.49
N LEU A 43 11.04 -22.96 -7.06
CA LEU A 43 10.83 -21.60 -6.56
C LEU A 43 9.60 -21.56 -5.67
N SER A 44 9.75 -21.10 -4.41
CA SER A 44 8.67 -20.85 -3.47
C SER A 44 8.66 -19.37 -3.09
N VAL A 45 7.59 -18.67 -3.42
CA VAL A 45 7.41 -17.24 -3.13
C VAL A 45 6.28 -17.06 -2.12
N GLY A 46 6.49 -16.15 -1.17
CA GLY A 46 5.52 -15.81 -0.14
C GLY A 46 5.94 -14.54 0.61
N TYR A 47 5.39 -14.32 1.78
CA TYR A 47 5.69 -13.19 2.66
C TYR A 47 5.42 -13.57 4.13
N SER A 48 5.91 -12.76 5.07
CA SER A 48 5.97 -13.13 6.48
C SER A 48 4.60 -13.35 7.13
N SER A 49 3.61 -12.49 6.87
CA SER A 49 2.27 -12.57 7.46
C SER A 49 1.30 -13.51 6.71
N CYS A 50 1.79 -14.27 5.72
CA CYS A 50 1.00 -15.14 4.86
C CYS A 50 0.58 -16.43 5.58
N HIS A 51 -0.66 -16.53 6.05
CA HIS A 51 -1.20 -17.72 6.74
C HIS A 51 -0.96 -19.03 5.97
N TRP A 52 -1.36 -19.11 4.69
CA TRP A 52 -1.16 -20.33 3.89
C TRP A 52 0.31 -20.68 3.62
N CYS A 53 1.22 -19.69 3.71
CA CYS A 53 2.66 -19.95 3.66
C CYS A 53 3.13 -20.66 4.92
N HIS A 54 2.61 -20.27 6.09
CA HIS A 54 2.87 -20.93 7.38
C HIS A 54 2.31 -22.35 7.39
N VAL A 55 1.07 -22.54 6.91
CA VAL A 55 0.47 -23.87 6.78
C VAL A 55 1.34 -24.79 5.91
N MET A 56 1.77 -24.33 4.72
CA MET A 56 2.62 -25.14 3.84
C MET A 56 4.01 -25.41 4.44
N ALA A 57 4.55 -24.47 5.23
CA ALA A 57 5.81 -24.67 5.93
C ALA A 57 5.71 -25.81 6.95
N GLY A 58 4.74 -25.75 7.85
CA GLY A 58 4.52 -26.78 8.88
C GLY A 58 4.17 -28.15 8.31
N GLU A 59 3.31 -28.18 7.28
CA GLU A 59 2.85 -29.45 6.69
C GLU A 59 3.87 -30.12 5.75
N SER A 60 4.74 -29.34 5.07
CA SER A 60 5.59 -29.86 4.00
C SER A 60 7.08 -29.55 4.16
N PHE A 61 7.45 -28.31 4.47
CA PHE A 61 8.86 -27.89 4.49
C PHE A 61 9.60 -28.33 5.78
N GLU A 62 8.86 -28.55 6.86
CA GLU A 62 9.38 -29.06 8.14
C GLU A 62 9.39 -30.59 8.20
N ASP A 63 8.68 -31.28 7.28
CA ASP A 63 8.75 -32.74 7.21
C ASP A 63 10.11 -33.24 6.68
N PRO A 64 10.88 -34.01 7.49
CA PRO A 64 12.21 -34.44 7.09
C PRO A 64 12.22 -35.36 5.85
N THR A 65 11.13 -36.03 5.54
CA THR A 65 11.03 -36.95 4.38
C THR A 65 10.87 -36.14 3.10
N THR A 66 9.94 -35.18 3.09
CA THR A 66 9.72 -34.25 2.00
C THR A 66 10.97 -33.43 1.74
N ALA A 67 11.60 -32.88 2.80
CA ALA A 67 12.82 -32.09 2.69
C ALA A 67 14.00 -32.90 2.09
N ARG A 68 14.18 -34.17 2.47
CA ARG A 68 15.23 -35.03 1.85
C ARG A 68 14.99 -35.21 0.36
N TYR A 69 13.72 -35.40 -0.05
CA TYR A 69 13.38 -35.52 -1.47
C TYR A 69 13.67 -34.23 -2.24
N MET A 70 13.20 -33.08 -1.68
CA MET A 70 13.45 -31.77 -2.27
C MET A 70 14.94 -31.49 -2.44
N ASN A 71 15.74 -31.73 -1.39
CA ASN A 71 17.20 -31.49 -1.43
C ASN A 71 17.94 -32.41 -2.43
N ALA A 72 17.45 -33.62 -2.65
CA ALA A 72 18.06 -34.56 -3.57
C ALA A 72 17.76 -34.22 -5.04
N HIS A 73 16.58 -33.71 -5.36
CA HIS A 73 16.06 -33.61 -6.72
C HIS A 73 15.89 -32.18 -7.24
N PHE A 74 16.04 -31.16 -6.39
CA PHE A 74 15.85 -29.76 -6.74
C PHE A 74 16.94 -28.88 -6.14
N VAL A 75 17.12 -27.69 -6.72
CA VAL A 75 17.65 -26.53 -5.99
C VAL A 75 16.44 -25.73 -5.52
N ASN A 76 16.29 -25.61 -4.20
CA ASN A 76 15.13 -25.02 -3.58
C ASN A 76 15.39 -23.52 -3.34
N VAL A 77 14.68 -22.64 -4.03
CA VAL A 77 14.82 -21.19 -3.91
C VAL A 77 13.61 -20.62 -3.16
N LYS A 78 13.88 -19.82 -2.14
CA LYS A 78 12.85 -19.10 -1.38
C LYS A 78 12.93 -17.60 -1.67
N VAL A 79 11.80 -16.97 -1.93
CA VAL A 79 11.70 -15.55 -2.24
C VAL A 79 10.66 -14.88 -1.35
N ASP A 80 11.05 -13.78 -0.73
CA ASP A 80 10.13 -12.83 -0.13
C ASP A 80 9.62 -11.88 -1.22
N ARG A 81 8.32 -11.93 -1.53
CA ARG A 81 7.70 -11.06 -2.55
C ARG A 81 7.80 -9.58 -2.22
N GLU A 82 7.94 -9.24 -0.95
CA GLU A 82 8.04 -7.85 -0.50
C GLU A 82 9.43 -7.28 -0.76
N GLU A 83 10.47 -8.13 -0.73
CA GLU A 83 11.84 -7.75 -1.08
C GLU A 83 12.12 -7.87 -2.59
N ARG A 84 11.49 -8.84 -3.29
CA ARG A 84 11.66 -9.10 -4.72
C ARG A 84 10.31 -9.11 -5.46
N PRO A 85 9.60 -7.95 -5.47
CA PRO A 85 8.33 -7.83 -6.18
C PRO A 85 8.47 -8.04 -7.70
N ASP A 86 9.64 -7.81 -8.25
CA ASP A 86 9.98 -8.05 -9.66
C ASP A 86 9.94 -9.55 -10.01
N VAL A 87 10.52 -10.40 -9.15
CA VAL A 87 10.46 -11.86 -9.29
C VAL A 87 9.03 -12.35 -9.10
N ASP A 88 8.36 -11.88 -8.05
CA ASP A 88 6.96 -12.22 -7.79
C ASP A 88 6.06 -11.90 -8.99
N ALA A 89 6.14 -10.69 -9.53
CA ALA A 89 5.31 -10.22 -10.65
C ALA A 89 5.49 -11.09 -11.90
N VAL A 90 6.73 -11.37 -12.26
CA VAL A 90 7.04 -12.17 -13.49
C VAL A 90 6.49 -13.59 -13.39
N TYR A 91 6.66 -14.26 -12.24
CA TYR A 91 6.20 -15.64 -12.09
C TYR A 91 4.73 -15.73 -11.72
N MET A 92 4.15 -14.75 -11.02
CA MET A 92 2.71 -14.68 -10.77
C MET A 92 1.92 -14.53 -12.07
N GLU A 93 2.41 -13.70 -13.00
CA GLU A 93 1.79 -13.61 -14.33
C GLU A 93 1.82 -14.95 -15.09
N ALA A 94 2.92 -15.69 -14.98
CA ALA A 94 3.02 -17.02 -15.56
C ALA A 94 2.03 -18.01 -14.92
N VAL A 95 1.91 -17.99 -13.58
CA VAL A 95 0.94 -18.80 -12.83
C VAL A 95 -0.49 -18.49 -13.25
N GLN A 96 -0.87 -17.21 -13.25
CA GLN A 96 -2.21 -16.77 -13.64
C GLN A 96 -2.55 -17.10 -15.09
N ALA A 97 -1.58 -16.96 -16.00
CA ALA A 97 -1.76 -17.32 -17.39
C ALA A 97 -2.02 -18.82 -17.60
N ALA A 98 -1.34 -19.67 -16.83
CA ALA A 98 -1.44 -21.11 -16.93
C ALA A 98 -2.63 -21.72 -16.18
N THR A 99 -2.98 -21.19 -15.01
CA THR A 99 -3.96 -21.76 -14.08
C THR A 99 -5.29 -20.99 -14.01
N GLY A 100 -5.32 -19.75 -14.49
CA GLY A 100 -6.45 -18.83 -14.33
C GLY A 100 -6.58 -18.22 -12.93
N GLN A 101 -5.70 -18.56 -11.99
CA GLN A 101 -5.70 -18.11 -10.61
C GLN A 101 -4.29 -17.79 -10.16
N GLY A 102 -4.16 -16.89 -9.17
CA GLY A 102 -2.91 -16.56 -8.51
C GLY A 102 -3.08 -16.52 -7.00
N GLY A 103 -1.99 -16.50 -6.26
CA GLY A 103 -2.00 -16.41 -4.80
C GLY A 103 -0.71 -16.93 -4.18
N TRP A 104 -0.57 -16.70 -2.89
CA TRP A 104 0.57 -17.17 -2.09
C TRP A 104 0.11 -18.21 -1.06
N PRO A 105 1.00 -19.22 -0.78
CA PRO A 105 2.33 -19.41 -1.37
C PRO A 105 2.25 -19.68 -2.87
N MET A 106 3.19 -19.11 -3.64
CA MET A 106 3.35 -19.43 -5.05
C MET A 106 4.48 -20.45 -5.20
N THR A 107 4.20 -21.56 -5.92
CA THR A 107 5.17 -22.63 -6.18
C THR A 107 5.37 -22.78 -7.68
N VAL A 108 6.60 -22.58 -8.15
CA VAL A 108 6.95 -22.66 -9.59
C VAL A 108 8.17 -23.53 -9.78
N PHE A 109 8.16 -24.38 -10.80
CA PHE A 109 9.33 -25.17 -11.18
C PHE A 109 9.96 -24.54 -12.44
N LEU A 110 11.28 -24.29 -12.35
CA LEU A 110 12.04 -23.56 -13.35
C LEU A 110 13.15 -24.43 -13.94
N THR A 111 13.51 -24.13 -15.18
CA THR A 111 14.80 -24.57 -15.74
C THR A 111 15.95 -23.85 -15.04
N ALA A 112 17.18 -24.27 -15.27
CA ALA A 112 18.36 -23.57 -14.75
C ALA A 112 18.59 -22.18 -15.40
N ASP A 113 17.81 -21.82 -16.41
CA ASP A 113 17.81 -20.51 -17.05
C ASP A 113 16.63 -19.63 -16.57
N GLY A 114 15.91 -20.08 -15.52
CA GLY A 114 14.80 -19.35 -14.92
C GLY A 114 13.47 -19.47 -15.66
N GLU A 115 13.38 -20.32 -16.69
CA GLU A 115 12.17 -20.48 -17.49
C GLU A 115 11.17 -21.40 -16.79
N PRO A 116 9.92 -20.95 -16.55
CA PRO A 116 8.92 -21.73 -15.82
C PRO A 116 8.28 -22.80 -16.71
N PHE A 117 8.01 -23.99 -16.12
CA PHE A 117 7.37 -25.09 -16.85
C PHE A 117 6.27 -25.82 -16.07
N TYR A 118 6.16 -25.62 -14.73
CA TYR A 118 5.07 -26.16 -13.92
C TYR A 118 4.74 -25.22 -12.78
N PHE A 119 3.45 -25.14 -12.39
CA PHE A 119 2.92 -24.11 -11.51
C PHE A 119 1.95 -24.66 -10.50
N GLY A 120 1.86 -23.96 -9.36
CA GLY A 120 0.81 -24.11 -8.38
C GLY A 120 0.91 -23.02 -7.32
N THR A 121 -0.02 -23.07 -6.41
CA THR A 121 -0.01 -22.28 -5.19
C THR A 121 0.31 -23.19 -4.01
N TYR A 122 -0.62 -23.36 -3.10
CA TYR A 122 -0.52 -24.33 -2.01
C TYR A 122 -0.73 -25.76 -2.51
N PHE A 123 0.06 -26.71 -1.99
CA PHE A 123 -0.12 -28.15 -2.19
C PHE A 123 -0.22 -28.85 -0.82
N PRO A 124 -1.29 -29.67 -0.58
CA PRO A 124 -1.46 -30.38 0.68
C PRO A 124 -0.43 -31.53 0.86
N PRO A 125 -0.15 -31.96 2.11
CA PRO A 125 0.79 -33.07 2.39
C PRO A 125 0.28 -34.43 1.91
N ALA A 126 -1.04 -34.59 1.79
CA ALA A 126 -1.73 -35.77 1.28
C ALA A 126 -2.80 -35.36 0.25
N PRO A 127 -3.18 -36.22 -0.72
CA PRO A 127 -4.21 -35.87 -1.70
C PRO A 127 -5.52 -35.44 -1.04
N ARG A 128 -6.02 -34.26 -1.38
CA ARG A 128 -7.21 -33.65 -0.75
C ARG A 128 -8.05 -32.91 -1.78
N HIS A 129 -9.37 -33.11 -1.77
CA HIS A 129 -10.32 -32.38 -2.63
C HIS A 129 -9.97 -32.38 -4.13
N GLY A 130 -9.40 -33.47 -4.64
CA GLY A 130 -8.97 -33.60 -6.04
C GLY A 130 -7.61 -32.96 -6.38
N MET A 131 -6.95 -32.34 -5.39
CA MET A 131 -5.58 -31.85 -5.53
C MET A 131 -4.57 -32.97 -5.27
N ALA A 132 -3.50 -33.00 -6.07
CA ALA A 132 -2.34 -33.83 -5.83
C ALA A 132 -1.61 -33.36 -4.55
N SER A 133 -1.01 -34.32 -3.82
CA SER A 133 -0.16 -33.95 -2.68
C SER A 133 1.19 -33.37 -3.15
N PHE A 134 1.80 -32.55 -2.29
CA PHE A 134 3.12 -31.98 -2.59
C PHE A 134 4.16 -33.05 -2.94
N PRO A 135 4.30 -34.18 -2.18
CA PRO A 135 5.18 -35.28 -2.58
C PRO A 135 4.91 -35.83 -3.99
N GLN A 136 3.62 -36.00 -4.37
CA GLN A 136 3.27 -36.48 -5.72
C GLN A 136 3.68 -35.49 -6.81
N VAL A 137 3.54 -34.17 -6.56
CA VAL A 137 4.01 -33.13 -7.47
C VAL A 137 5.54 -33.20 -7.63
N LEU A 138 6.27 -33.29 -6.51
CA LEU A 138 7.73 -33.38 -6.53
C LEU A 138 8.21 -34.62 -7.32
N GLU A 139 7.62 -35.80 -7.09
CA GLU A 139 7.92 -37.02 -7.81
C GLU A 139 7.62 -36.89 -9.31
N GLY A 140 6.45 -36.35 -9.64
CA GLY A 140 6.02 -36.14 -11.03
C GLY A 140 6.95 -35.21 -11.81
N VAL A 141 7.34 -34.09 -11.19
CA VAL A 141 8.24 -33.12 -11.80
C VAL A 141 9.66 -33.67 -11.98
N SER A 142 10.21 -34.33 -10.94
CA SER A 142 11.55 -34.92 -11.02
C SER A 142 11.62 -36.05 -12.06
N ALA A 143 10.57 -36.87 -12.19
CA ALA A 143 10.48 -37.89 -13.21
C ALA A 143 10.39 -37.28 -14.62
N ALA A 144 9.54 -36.25 -14.80
CA ALA A 144 9.44 -35.54 -16.07
C ALA A 144 10.77 -34.86 -16.48
N TRP A 145 11.46 -34.26 -15.52
CA TRP A 145 12.78 -33.66 -15.75
C TRP A 145 13.80 -34.66 -16.27
N ARG A 146 13.81 -35.87 -15.75
CA ARG A 146 14.73 -36.94 -16.15
C ARG A 146 14.32 -37.56 -17.48
N ASP A 147 13.01 -37.85 -17.68
CA ASP A 147 12.55 -38.72 -18.74
C ASP A 147 11.95 -37.96 -19.93
N ARG A 148 11.55 -36.68 -19.76
CA ARG A 148 10.85 -35.89 -20.81
C ARG A 148 11.42 -34.47 -20.95
N ARG A 149 12.74 -34.33 -20.90
CA ARG A 149 13.45 -33.04 -20.94
C ARG A 149 13.07 -32.17 -22.13
N GLY A 150 12.91 -32.77 -23.32
CA GLY A 150 12.53 -32.05 -24.54
C GLY A 150 11.15 -31.40 -24.45
N GLU A 151 10.17 -32.12 -23.89
CA GLU A 151 8.82 -31.60 -23.68
C GLU A 151 8.84 -30.41 -22.69
N ILE A 152 9.65 -30.51 -21.62
CA ILE A 152 9.82 -29.42 -20.64
C ILE A 152 10.38 -28.17 -21.33
N ALA A 153 11.43 -28.32 -22.16
CA ALA A 153 12.02 -27.18 -22.87
C ALA A 153 11.02 -26.52 -23.84
N GLU A 154 10.20 -27.30 -24.54
CA GLU A 154 9.16 -26.77 -25.43
C GLU A 154 8.07 -26.01 -24.66
N VAL A 155 7.63 -26.55 -23.51
CA VAL A 155 6.64 -25.88 -22.65
C VAL A 155 7.20 -24.58 -22.10
N ALA A 156 8.42 -24.58 -21.55
CA ALA A 156 9.08 -23.41 -21.00
C ALA A 156 9.25 -22.31 -22.07
N ALA A 157 9.77 -22.65 -23.25
CA ALA A 157 9.93 -21.69 -24.35
C ALA A 157 8.61 -21.08 -24.80
N ARG A 158 7.53 -21.88 -24.86
CA ARG A 158 6.19 -21.37 -25.18
C ARG A 158 5.69 -20.36 -24.17
N ILE A 159 5.83 -20.66 -22.88
CA ILE A 159 5.38 -19.76 -21.80
C ILE A 159 6.16 -18.45 -21.84
N VAL A 160 7.48 -18.50 -21.98
CA VAL A 160 8.31 -17.30 -22.13
C VAL A 160 7.88 -16.47 -23.35
N GLY A 161 7.59 -17.13 -24.48
CA GLY A 161 7.08 -16.47 -25.69
C GLY A 161 5.72 -15.80 -25.50
N GLU A 162 4.81 -16.43 -24.76
CA GLU A 162 3.49 -15.85 -24.42
C GLU A 162 3.61 -14.65 -23.49
N LEU A 163 4.49 -14.72 -22.47
CA LEU A 163 4.76 -13.60 -21.56
C LEU A 163 5.38 -12.40 -22.29
N ALA A 164 6.31 -12.64 -23.22
CA ALA A 164 6.92 -11.57 -24.02
C ALA A 164 5.90 -10.83 -24.90
N GLY A 165 4.86 -11.51 -25.37
CA GLY A 165 3.79 -10.92 -26.20
C GLY A 165 2.83 -10.00 -25.44
N ARG A 166 2.72 -10.14 -24.13
CA ARG A 166 1.74 -9.38 -23.31
C ARG A 166 2.13 -7.92 -23.07
N SER A 167 3.42 -7.62 -22.97
CA SER A 167 3.94 -6.25 -22.75
C SER A 167 3.46 -5.20 -23.76
N LEU A 168 2.98 -5.62 -24.94
CA LEU A 168 2.46 -4.73 -25.97
C LEU A 168 0.99 -4.31 -25.76
N ALA A 169 0.25 -4.99 -24.87
CA ALA A 169 -1.19 -4.80 -24.70
C ALA A 169 -1.59 -3.51 -23.98
N TYR A 170 -0.66 -2.86 -23.28
CA TYR A 170 -0.93 -1.71 -22.42
C TYR A 170 -0.62 -0.34 -23.07
N ARG A 171 -0.37 -0.30 -24.36
CA ARG A 171 -0.15 0.96 -25.07
C ARG A 171 -1.47 1.68 -25.30
N GLY A 172 -1.78 2.65 -24.43
CA GLY A 172 -2.83 3.63 -24.69
C GLY A 172 -2.31 4.73 -25.63
N GLU A 173 -3.11 5.15 -26.58
CA GLU A 173 -2.76 6.31 -27.44
C GLU A 173 -3.31 7.59 -26.82
N GLY A 174 -2.43 8.50 -26.45
CA GLY A 174 -2.74 9.84 -25.96
C GLY A 174 -3.18 9.90 -24.48
N VAL A 175 -3.42 11.10 -24.01
CA VAL A 175 -3.81 11.42 -22.63
C VAL A 175 -5.27 11.07 -22.38
N PRO A 176 -5.68 10.55 -21.21
CA PRO A 176 -7.09 10.32 -20.88
C PRO A 176 -7.87 11.65 -20.85
N GLY A 177 -9.09 11.61 -21.38
CA GLY A 177 -10.03 12.74 -21.39
C GLY A 177 -11.23 12.52 -20.48
N GLU A 178 -12.12 13.51 -20.43
CA GLU A 178 -13.34 13.44 -19.60
C GLU A 178 -14.22 12.24 -19.92
N GLU A 179 -14.33 11.88 -21.20
CA GLU A 179 -15.12 10.72 -21.63
C GLU A 179 -14.57 9.41 -21.10
N ASP A 180 -13.24 9.25 -21.06
CA ASP A 180 -12.58 8.03 -20.54
C ASP A 180 -12.90 7.84 -19.05
N LEU A 181 -12.87 8.93 -18.26
CA LEU A 181 -13.19 8.91 -16.83
C LEU A 181 -14.68 8.69 -16.56
N ALA A 182 -15.55 9.27 -17.40
CA ALA A 182 -17.00 9.05 -17.30
C ALA A 182 -17.35 7.57 -17.61
N GLN A 183 -16.69 6.95 -18.58
CA GLN A 183 -16.87 5.52 -18.88
C GLN A 183 -16.34 4.63 -17.75
N ALA A 184 -15.21 4.99 -17.12
CA ALA A 184 -14.69 4.28 -15.95
C ALA A 184 -15.67 4.35 -14.76
N LEU A 185 -16.21 5.53 -14.46
CA LEU A 185 -17.24 5.70 -13.42
C LEU A 185 -18.50 4.87 -13.72
N LEU A 186 -18.95 4.84 -14.98
CA LEU A 186 -20.09 4.03 -15.37
C LEU A 186 -19.82 2.52 -15.20
N ALA A 187 -18.62 2.06 -15.51
CA ALA A 187 -18.22 0.67 -15.29
C ALA A 187 -18.17 0.33 -13.78
N LEU A 188 -17.58 1.20 -12.94
CA LEU A 188 -17.60 1.04 -11.47
C LEU A 188 -19.02 0.98 -10.92
N THR A 189 -19.93 1.85 -11.39
CA THR A 189 -21.34 1.86 -10.94
C THR A 189 -22.04 0.52 -11.20
N ARG A 190 -21.68 -0.21 -12.25
CA ARG A 190 -22.26 -1.54 -12.55
C ARG A 190 -21.74 -2.64 -11.64
N GLU A 191 -20.51 -2.49 -11.12
CA GLU A 191 -19.88 -3.46 -10.23
C GLU A 191 -20.09 -3.13 -8.74
N TYR A 192 -20.66 -1.96 -8.44
CA TYR A 192 -20.88 -1.48 -7.09
C TYR A 192 -21.92 -2.31 -6.34
N ASP A 193 -21.57 -2.73 -5.11
CA ASP A 193 -22.48 -3.39 -4.19
C ASP A 193 -23.28 -2.35 -3.39
N ALA A 194 -24.42 -1.95 -3.92
CA ALA A 194 -25.28 -0.93 -3.32
C ALA A 194 -25.90 -1.34 -1.95
N VAL A 195 -25.79 -2.61 -1.56
CA VAL A 195 -26.35 -3.11 -0.29
C VAL A 195 -25.30 -3.17 0.80
N ARG A 196 -24.06 -3.54 0.43
CA ARG A 196 -22.97 -3.80 1.37
C ARG A 196 -21.78 -2.83 1.23
N GLY A 197 -21.84 -1.94 0.26
CA GLY A 197 -20.73 -1.08 -0.11
C GLY A 197 -19.56 -1.85 -0.74
N GLY A 198 -18.68 -1.14 -1.42
CA GLY A 198 -17.53 -1.72 -2.11
C GLY A 198 -17.89 -2.37 -3.45
N PHE A 199 -16.96 -3.16 -3.99
CA PHE A 199 -17.04 -3.69 -5.34
C PHE A 199 -16.78 -5.20 -5.36
N GLY A 200 -17.52 -5.93 -6.20
CA GLY A 200 -17.37 -7.37 -6.36
C GLY A 200 -18.04 -8.19 -5.25
N GLY A 201 -17.62 -9.47 -5.14
CA GLY A 201 -18.13 -10.47 -4.20
C GLY A 201 -17.17 -10.72 -3.04
N ALA A 202 -17.17 -11.97 -2.53
CA ALA A 202 -16.21 -12.45 -1.54
C ALA A 202 -15.07 -13.23 -2.23
N PRO A 203 -13.81 -13.13 -1.74
CA PRO A 203 -13.33 -12.18 -0.73
C PRO A 203 -13.40 -10.73 -1.20
N LYS A 204 -13.51 -9.78 -0.25
CA LYS A 204 -13.72 -8.37 -0.55
C LYS A 204 -12.55 -7.53 -0.02
N PHE A 205 -11.86 -6.84 -0.92
CA PHE A 205 -10.70 -6.02 -0.59
C PHE A 205 -11.09 -4.55 -0.46
N PRO A 206 -10.49 -3.78 0.47
CA PRO A 206 -10.64 -2.33 0.53
C PRO A 206 -10.25 -1.67 -0.80
N PRO A 207 -11.18 -0.96 -1.47
CA PRO A 207 -10.90 -0.36 -2.77
C PRO A 207 -10.36 1.07 -2.62
N SER A 208 -9.29 1.27 -1.82
CA SER A 208 -8.78 2.59 -1.43
C SER A 208 -8.49 3.50 -2.62
N MET A 209 -7.82 3.01 -3.66
CA MET A 209 -7.49 3.78 -4.86
C MET A 209 -8.72 4.13 -5.71
N VAL A 210 -9.72 3.24 -5.76
CA VAL A 210 -11.00 3.52 -6.42
C VAL A 210 -11.78 4.58 -5.65
N VAL A 211 -11.78 4.52 -4.31
CA VAL A 211 -12.43 5.55 -3.48
C VAL A 211 -11.74 6.91 -3.67
N GLU A 212 -10.42 6.95 -3.75
CA GLU A 212 -9.68 8.19 -4.06
C GLU A 212 -10.08 8.75 -5.43
N PHE A 213 -10.19 7.91 -6.46
CA PHE A 213 -10.71 8.34 -7.76
C PHE A 213 -12.12 8.92 -7.65
N LEU A 214 -13.04 8.25 -6.95
CA LEU A 214 -14.42 8.70 -6.78
C LEU A 214 -14.50 10.07 -6.09
N LEU A 215 -13.68 10.30 -5.05
CA LEU A 215 -13.58 11.57 -4.34
C LEU A 215 -13.03 12.70 -5.24
N ARG A 216 -11.97 12.43 -6.00
CA ARG A 216 -11.41 13.40 -6.96
C ARG A 216 -12.36 13.69 -8.11
N HIS A 217 -13.05 12.68 -8.63
CA HIS A 217 -14.08 12.85 -9.66
C HIS A 217 -15.23 13.73 -9.16
N TYR A 218 -15.70 13.50 -7.92
CA TYR A 218 -16.70 14.37 -7.30
C TYR A 218 -16.18 15.80 -7.15
N ALA A 219 -14.97 15.98 -6.66
CA ALA A 219 -14.39 17.31 -6.46
C ALA A 219 -14.28 18.13 -7.76
N ARG A 220 -13.97 17.47 -8.89
CA ARG A 220 -13.89 18.15 -10.20
C ARG A 220 -15.25 18.36 -10.85
N THR A 221 -16.16 17.38 -10.77
CA THR A 221 -17.40 17.36 -11.57
C THR A 221 -18.69 17.66 -10.79
N GLY A 222 -18.66 17.53 -9.46
CA GLY A 222 -19.85 17.60 -8.61
C GLY A 222 -20.74 16.34 -8.68
N ALA A 223 -20.26 15.22 -9.24
CA ALA A 223 -21.01 14.00 -9.45
C ALA A 223 -21.39 13.32 -8.11
N GLN A 224 -22.59 13.58 -7.60
CA GLN A 224 -23.06 13.07 -6.30
C GLN A 224 -23.03 11.55 -6.20
N GLY A 225 -23.26 10.82 -7.30
CA GLY A 225 -23.20 9.35 -7.30
C GLY A 225 -21.80 8.81 -6.99
N ALA A 226 -20.73 9.51 -7.39
CA ALA A 226 -19.36 9.14 -7.05
C ALA A 226 -19.11 9.33 -5.54
N LEU A 227 -19.49 10.48 -4.98
CA LEU A 227 -19.39 10.73 -3.54
C LEU A 227 -20.17 9.71 -2.72
N GLN A 228 -21.40 9.36 -3.16
CA GLN A 228 -22.22 8.38 -2.45
C GLN A 228 -21.56 7.00 -2.42
N MET A 229 -21.06 6.50 -3.56
CA MET A 229 -20.34 5.21 -3.61
C MET A 229 -19.12 5.21 -2.70
N ALA A 230 -18.35 6.30 -2.68
CA ALA A 230 -17.19 6.46 -1.81
C ALA A 230 -17.60 6.45 -0.32
N ALA A 231 -18.59 7.26 0.05
CA ALA A 231 -19.04 7.40 1.44
C ALA A 231 -19.64 6.09 1.99
N ASP A 232 -20.53 5.45 1.22
CA ASP A 232 -21.18 4.20 1.65
C ASP A 232 -20.16 3.05 1.77
N THR A 233 -19.17 3.00 0.88
CA THR A 233 -18.08 2.01 0.95
C THR A 233 -17.25 2.22 2.22
N CYS A 234 -16.84 3.45 2.50
CA CYS A 234 -16.09 3.79 3.70
C CYS A 234 -16.92 3.54 4.98
N GLU A 235 -18.20 3.90 5.00
CA GLU A 235 -19.06 3.63 6.15
C GLU A 235 -19.20 2.12 6.41
N ALA A 236 -19.41 1.32 5.37
CA ALA A 236 -19.53 -0.13 5.50
C ALA A 236 -18.26 -0.78 6.06
N MET A 237 -17.08 -0.39 5.54
CA MET A 237 -15.80 -0.87 6.06
C MET A 237 -15.55 -0.41 7.51
N ALA A 238 -15.80 0.86 7.85
CA ALA A 238 -15.60 1.40 9.19
C ALA A 238 -16.50 0.77 10.26
N ARG A 239 -17.68 0.28 9.86
CA ARG A 239 -18.62 -0.40 10.75
C ARG A 239 -18.42 -1.90 10.79
N GLY A 240 -17.79 -2.48 9.77
CA GLY A 240 -17.50 -3.91 9.67
C GLY A 240 -16.40 -4.39 10.62
N GLY A 241 -16.24 -5.71 10.68
CA GLY A 241 -15.16 -6.34 11.43
C GLY A 241 -13.79 -6.22 10.76
N ILE A 242 -13.75 -5.77 9.50
CA ILE A 242 -12.48 -5.47 8.82
C ILE A 242 -11.74 -4.29 9.47
N TYR A 243 -12.46 -3.39 10.14
CA TYR A 243 -11.90 -2.32 10.95
C TYR A 243 -11.84 -2.76 12.42
N ASP A 244 -10.68 -2.62 13.05
CA ASP A 244 -10.51 -2.92 14.48
C ASP A 244 -11.20 -1.88 15.35
N GLN A 245 -12.36 -2.22 15.89
CA GLN A 245 -13.22 -1.33 16.65
C GLN A 245 -12.61 -0.89 18.00
N LEU A 246 -11.54 -1.54 18.47
CA LEU A 246 -10.85 -1.19 19.71
C LEU A 246 -9.56 -0.41 19.47
N GLY A 247 -8.67 -0.96 18.66
CA GLY A 247 -7.33 -0.44 18.47
C GLY A 247 -7.12 0.39 17.22
N GLY A 248 -8.12 0.47 16.35
CA GLY A 248 -7.99 1.11 15.04
C GLY A 248 -7.20 0.28 14.02
N GLY A 249 -7.13 0.78 12.82
CA GLY A 249 -6.50 0.10 11.71
C GLY A 249 -7.36 -0.98 11.07
N PHE A 250 -7.03 -1.30 9.81
CA PHE A 250 -7.77 -2.22 8.96
C PHE A 250 -7.00 -3.51 8.75
N ALA A 251 -7.72 -4.63 8.74
CA ALA A 251 -7.23 -5.88 8.20
C ALA A 251 -7.20 -5.82 6.65
N ARG A 252 -6.45 -6.72 6.03
CA ARG A 252 -6.15 -6.69 4.60
C ARG A 252 -7.38 -6.88 3.71
N TYR A 253 -8.26 -7.85 4.02
CA TYR A 253 -9.48 -8.10 3.27
C TYR A 253 -10.52 -8.80 4.15
N SER A 254 -11.79 -8.76 3.70
CA SER A 254 -12.86 -9.55 4.30
C SER A 254 -13.04 -10.85 3.53
N VAL A 255 -13.14 -11.98 4.24
CA VAL A 255 -13.41 -13.30 3.63
C VAL A 255 -14.86 -13.42 3.19
N ASP A 256 -15.74 -12.59 3.76
CA ASP A 256 -17.16 -12.49 3.40
C ASP A 256 -17.47 -11.21 2.62
N ARG A 257 -18.68 -11.12 2.14
CA ARG A 257 -19.20 -10.00 1.35
C ARG A 257 -19.64 -8.83 2.22
N GLU A 258 -19.87 -9.08 3.50
CA GLU A 258 -20.51 -8.20 4.48
C GLU A 258 -19.50 -7.32 5.24
N TRP A 259 -18.20 -7.47 5.02
CA TRP A 259 -17.11 -6.84 5.76
C TRP A 259 -17.02 -7.31 7.23
N THR A 260 -17.57 -8.48 7.57
CA THR A 260 -17.72 -8.95 8.95
C THR A 260 -16.47 -9.71 9.43
N VAL A 261 -16.06 -10.74 8.69
CA VAL A 261 -14.94 -11.59 9.06
C VAL A 261 -13.73 -11.23 8.22
N PRO A 262 -12.68 -10.62 8.79
CA PRO A 262 -11.47 -10.32 8.04
C PRO A 262 -10.53 -11.52 7.99
N HIS A 263 -9.60 -11.50 7.04
CA HIS A 263 -8.30 -12.11 7.20
C HIS A 263 -7.45 -11.16 8.04
N PHE A 264 -7.02 -11.59 9.23
CA PHE A 264 -6.62 -10.68 10.31
C PHE A 264 -5.25 -10.00 10.15
N GLU A 265 -4.48 -10.29 9.11
CA GLU A 265 -3.24 -9.56 8.84
C GLU A 265 -3.51 -8.06 8.64
N LYS A 266 -2.63 -7.21 9.17
CA LYS A 266 -2.72 -5.76 8.99
C LYS A 266 -1.47 -5.25 8.30
N MET A 267 -1.63 -4.81 7.04
CA MET A 267 -0.52 -4.31 6.23
C MET A 267 -0.36 -2.81 6.39
N LEU A 268 0.87 -2.32 6.35
CA LEU A 268 1.16 -0.88 6.38
C LEU A 268 0.49 -0.14 5.23
N TYR A 269 0.59 -0.65 4.00
CA TYR A 269 0.06 0.01 2.81
C TYR A 269 -1.46 0.16 2.85
N ASP A 270 -2.22 -0.85 3.30
CA ASP A 270 -3.67 -0.75 3.43
C ASP A 270 -4.06 0.35 4.42
N ASN A 271 -3.36 0.38 5.57
CA ASN A 271 -3.63 1.35 6.62
C ASN A 271 -3.22 2.78 6.22
N ALA A 272 -2.13 2.94 5.50
CA ALA A 272 -1.70 4.24 4.96
C ALA A 272 -2.71 4.78 3.93
N LEU A 273 -3.07 3.98 2.93
CA LEU A 273 -4.02 4.36 1.90
C LEU A 273 -5.42 4.66 2.48
N LEU A 274 -5.91 3.81 3.39
CA LEU A 274 -7.21 4.02 4.01
C LEU A 274 -7.21 5.22 4.95
N CYS A 275 -6.17 5.43 5.75
CA CYS A 275 -6.02 6.63 6.57
C CYS A 275 -6.20 7.91 5.72
N ARG A 276 -5.48 7.98 4.59
CA ARG A 276 -5.55 9.09 3.64
C ARG A 276 -6.94 9.25 3.02
N VAL A 277 -7.55 8.15 2.57
CA VAL A 277 -8.89 8.14 1.98
C VAL A 277 -9.96 8.64 2.96
N TYR A 278 -9.91 8.21 4.22
CA TYR A 278 -10.86 8.69 5.24
C TYR A 278 -10.63 10.18 5.58
N ALA A 279 -9.40 10.64 5.58
CA ALA A 279 -9.08 12.07 5.74
C ALA A 279 -9.63 12.90 4.56
N HIS A 280 -9.51 12.39 3.33
CA HIS A 280 -10.08 13.01 2.13
C HIS A 280 -11.61 12.99 2.11
N LEU A 281 -12.22 11.90 2.54
CA LEU A 281 -13.68 11.81 2.70
C LEU A 281 -14.19 12.84 3.72
N TRP A 282 -13.48 13.00 4.84
CA TRP A 282 -13.81 14.04 5.81
C TRP A 282 -13.72 15.46 5.19
N ARG A 283 -12.67 15.77 4.44
CA ARG A 283 -12.57 17.06 3.72
C ARG A 283 -13.74 17.31 2.78
N ALA A 284 -14.23 16.25 2.13
CA ALA A 284 -15.33 16.35 1.17
C ALA A 284 -16.73 16.45 1.84
N THR A 285 -16.88 15.93 3.07
CA THR A 285 -18.22 15.69 3.67
C THR A 285 -18.40 16.25 5.07
N GLY A 286 -17.32 16.52 5.81
CA GLY A 286 -17.37 16.83 7.24
C GLY A 286 -17.73 15.63 8.15
N SER A 287 -17.68 14.38 7.65
CA SER A 287 -18.11 13.19 8.39
C SER A 287 -17.28 12.93 9.65
N ASP A 288 -17.91 12.96 10.83
CA ASP A 288 -17.26 12.61 12.10
C ASP A 288 -16.74 11.18 12.13
N LEU A 289 -17.43 10.25 11.46
CA LEU A 289 -16.99 8.86 11.33
C LEU A 289 -15.67 8.80 10.54
N ALA A 290 -15.59 9.50 9.42
CA ALA A 290 -14.40 9.54 8.59
C ALA A 290 -13.21 10.17 9.35
N ARG A 291 -13.45 11.27 10.07
CA ARG A 291 -12.45 11.90 10.93
C ARG A 291 -11.92 10.94 12.01
N ARG A 292 -12.83 10.26 12.71
CA ARG A 292 -12.45 9.30 13.76
C ARG A 292 -11.60 8.17 13.19
N VAL A 293 -12.03 7.56 12.09
CA VAL A 293 -11.34 6.42 11.48
C VAL A 293 -9.95 6.84 10.96
N ALA A 294 -9.82 8.00 10.33
CA ALA A 294 -8.51 8.50 9.88
C ALA A 294 -7.54 8.66 11.06
N LEU A 295 -7.97 9.31 12.15
CA LEU A 295 -7.14 9.52 13.33
C LEU A 295 -6.79 8.21 14.05
N GLU A 296 -7.77 7.32 14.28
CA GLU A 296 -7.53 6.03 14.93
C GLU A 296 -6.62 5.12 14.08
N THR A 297 -6.68 5.21 12.75
CA THR A 297 -5.78 4.46 11.84
C THR A 297 -4.37 5.04 11.85
N ALA A 298 -4.22 6.37 11.87
CA ALA A 298 -2.91 7.01 12.04
C ALA A 298 -2.28 6.63 13.39
N ASP A 299 -3.06 6.71 14.48
CA ASP A 299 -2.59 6.32 15.82
C ASP A 299 -2.23 4.81 15.88
N PHE A 300 -2.96 3.94 15.15
CA PHE A 300 -2.62 2.52 15.00
C PHE A 300 -1.25 2.35 14.34
N MET A 301 -0.99 3.00 13.20
CA MET A 301 0.31 2.90 12.53
C MET A 301 1.45 3.33 13.44
N VAL A 302 1.31 4.45 14.14
CA VAL A 302 2.34 4.96 15.07
C VAL A 302 2.53 4.04 16.28
N ARG A 303 1.46 3.48 16.83
CA ARG A 303 1.53 2.63 18.04
C ARG A 303 2.05 1.22 17.76
N GLU A 304 1.60 0.60 16.64
CA GLU A 304 1.82 -0.82 16.39
C GLU A 304 2.93 -1.09 15.35
N LEU A 305 3.06 -0.22 14.34
CA LEU A 305 3.96 -0.46 13.22
C LEU A 305 5.25 0.36 13.27
N ARG A 306 5.33 1.44 14.05
CA ARG A 306 6.55 2.25 14.12
C ARG A 306 7.73 1.42 14.65
N THR A 307 8.86 1.48 13.92
CA THR A 307 10.13 0.85 14.32
C THR A 307 10.97 1.77 15.21
N ALA A 308 11.97 1.21 15.86
CA ALA A 308 12.87 1.99 16.72
C ALA A 308 13.69 3.03 15.93
N GLU A 309 13.94 2.78 14.66
CA GLU A 309 14.74 3.62 13.76
C GLU A 309 13.95 4.80 13.18
N GLY A 310 12.62 4.81 13.35
CA GLY A 310 11.72 5.89 12.94
C GLY A 310 10.87 5.59 11.70
N GLY A 311 11.10 4.45 11.02
CA GLY A 311 10.22 3.96 9.94
C GLY A 311 9.02 3.18 10.46
N PHE A 312 8.29 2.55 9.52
CA PHE A 312 7.15 1.69 9.82
C PHE A 312 7.37 0.28 9.29
N ALA A 313 7.11 -0.70 10.14
CA ALA A 313 7.12 -2.12 9.86
C ALA A 313 6.09 -2.49 8.78
N SER A 314 6.35 -3.54 8.01
CA SER A 314 5.51 -3.90 6.87
C SER A 314 4.15 -4.45 7.25
N ALA A 315 4.06 -5.26 8.32
CA ALA A 315 2.82 -5.96 8.65
C ALA A 315 2.75 -6.46 10.10
N LEU A 316 1.51 -6.73 10.54
CA LEU A 316 1.19 -7.63 11.63
C LEU A 316 0.59 -8.91 11.06
N ASP A 317 0.97 -10.06 11.64
CA ASP A 317 0.51 -11.39 11.25
C ASP A 317 -1.00 -11.57 11.49
N ALA A 318 -1.65 -12.43 10.71
CA ALA A 318 -3.02 -12.85 10.97
C ALA A 318 -3.14 -13.74 12.21
N ASP A 319 -2.10 -14.53 12.47
CA ASP A 319 -2.04 -15.54 13.52
C ASP A 319 -1.41 -15.00 14.80
N SER A 320 -1.87 -15.48 15.93
CA SER A 320 -1.25 -15.25 17.23
C SER A 320 -1.39 -16.50 18.13
N ASP A 321 -0.55 -16.60 19.16
CA ASP A 321 -0.66 -17.68 20.16
C ASP A 321 -2.00 -17.52 20.91
N ASP A 322 -2.79 -18.57 20.98
CA ASP A 322 -4.08 -18.61 21.68
C ASP A 322 -3.93 -18.76 23.23
N GLY A 323 -2.70 -18.78 23.73
CA GLY A 323 -2.35 -19.04 25.13
C GLY A 323 -2.08 -20.51 25.45
N SER A 324 -2.32 -21.43 24.50
CA SER A 324 -1.95 -22.85 24.62
C SER A 324 -0.61 -23.19 23.93
N GLY A 325 -0.05 -22.23 23.19
CA GLY A 325 1.10 -22.42 22.30
C GLY A 325 0.70 -22.77 20.86
N ALA A 326 -0.60 -22.82 20.55
CA ALA A 326 -1.07 -22.95 19.17
C ALA A 326 -1.23 -21.57 18.52
N HIS A 327 -0.71 -21.43 17.28
CA HIS A 327 -0.93 -20.24 16.47
C HIS A 327 -2.27 -20.34 15.76
N VAL A 328 -3.19 -19.41 16.06
CA VAL A 328 -4.56 -19.41 15.56
C VAL A 328 -4.88 -18.05 14.95
N GLU A 329 -5.49 -18.09 13.77
CA GLU A 329 -5.93 -16.87 13.09
C GLU A 329 -6.96 -16.11 13.92
N GLY A 330 -6.77 -14.80 14.09
CA GLY A 330 -7.71 -13.93 14.79
C GLY A 330 -7.74 -14.02 16.30
N ALA A 331 -7.00 -14.95 16.96
CA ALA A 331 -7.04 -15.16 18.41
C ALA A 331 -6.83 -13.90 19.24
N PHE A 332 -5.99 -12.99 18.76
CA PHE A 332 -5.77 -11.68 19.40
C PHE A 332 -7.01 -10.78 19.36
N TYR A 333 -7.83 -10.83 18.29
CA TYR A 333 -8.85 -9.81 17.99
C TYR A 333 -10.28 -10.20 18.40
N VAL A 334 -10.62 -11.51 18.40
CA VAL A 334 -11.99 -11.97 18.60
C VAL A 334 -12.39 -12.03 20.09
N TRP A 335 -13.71 -11.98 20.34
CA TRP A 335 -14.28 -11.95 21.67
C TRP A 335 -15.47 -12.90 21.78
N THR A 336 -15.58 -13.57 22.94
CA THR A 336 -16.76 -14.32 23.35
C THR A 336 -17.61 -13.53 24.36
N PRO A 337 -18.91 -13.84 24.50
CA PRO A 337 -19.73 -13.22 25.56
C PRO A 337 -19.15 -13.42 26.97
N ASP A 338 -18.52 -14.57 27.26
CA ASP A 338 -17.90 -14.85 28.55
C ASP A 338 -16.69 -13.95 28.82
N GLN A 339 -15.83 -13.73 27.83
CA GLN A 339 -14.71 -12.81 27.94
C GLN A 339 -15.19 -11.37 28.19
N LEU A 340 -16.30 -10.95 27.55
CA LEU A 340 -16.90 -9.64 27.83
C LEU A 340 -17.36 -9.54 29.29
N ARG A 341 -18.01 -10.59 29.83
CA ARG A 341 -18.46 -10.63 31.23
C ARG A 341 -17.28 -10.58 32.22
N GLU A 342 -16.22 -11.31 31.92
CA GLU A 342 -15.02 -11.33 32.76
C GLU A 342 -14.36 -9.94 32.85
N VAL A 343 -14.20 -9.25 31.71
CA VAL A 343 -13.52 -7.95 31.64
C VAL A 343 -14.39 -6.80 32.14
N LEU A 344 -15.68 -6.80 31.78
CA LEU A 344 -16.57 -5.65 31.97
C LEU A 344 -17.52 -5.83 33.15
N GLY A 345 -17.85 -7.07 33.51
CA GLY A 345 -18.97 -7.35 34.42
C GLY A 345 -20.34 -7.01 33.82
N GLU A 346 -21.39 -7.57 34.40
CA GLU A 346 -22.74 -7.15 34.08
C GLU A 346 -23.01 -5.77 34.71
N PRO A 347 -23.65 -4.76 34.10
CA PRO A 347 -24.37 -4.73 32.82
C PRO A 347 -23.54 -4.26 31.61
N ASP A 348 -22.27 -3.91 31.78
CA ASP A 348 -21.44 -3.39 30.69
C ASP A 348 -21.15 -4.46 29.63
N ALA A 349 -21.04 -5.72 30.02
CA ALA A 349 -20.90 -6.82 29.07
C ALA A 349 -22.10 -6.96 28.15
N ALA A 350 -23.33 -6.89 28.69
CA ALA A 350 -24.54 -6.92 27.89
C ALA A 350 -24.69 -5.69 26.96
N PHE A 351 -24.20 -4.53 27.40
CA PHE A 351 -24.12 -3.34 26.56
C PHE A 351 -23.11 -3.55 25.41
N ALA A 352 -21.89 -3.97 25.74
CA ALA A 352 -20.83 -4.22 24.76
C ALA A 352 -21.22 -5.27 23.72
N ALA A 353 -21.84 -6.37 24.16
CA ALA A 353 -22.30 -7.42 23.27
C ALA A 353 -23.29 -6.88 22.21
N ARG A 354 -24.26 -6.06 22.62
CA ARG A 354 -25.19 -5.42 21.67
C ARG A 354 -24.52 -4.37 20.79
N TYR A 355 -23.63 -3.55 21.39
CA TYR A 355 -22.97 -2.45 20.68
C TYR A 355 -22.00 -2.95 19.63
N PHE A 356 -21.25 -4.03 19.91
CA PHE A 356 -20.24 -4.61 19.03
C PHE A 356 -20.70 -5.85 18.26
N GLY A 357 -21.97 -6.26 18.40
CA GLY A 357 -22.51 -7.40 17.68
C GLY A 357 -21.97 -8.75 18.14
N VAL A 358 -21.58 -8.90 19.42
CA VAL A 358 -21.11 -10.18 19.98
C VAL A 358 -22.31 -11.04 20.38
N THR A 359 -22.41 -12.27 19.87
CA THR A 359 -23.51 -13.20 20.10
C THR A 359 -23.00 -14.53 20.67
N GLU A 360 -23.91 -15.35 21.19
CA GLU A 360 -23.54 -16.70 21.71
C GLU A 360 -23.16 -17.67 20.57
N GLU A 361 -23.72 -17.49 19.36
CA GLU A 361 -23.35 -18.27 18.19
C GLU A 361 -22.01 -17.83 17.60
N GLY A 362 -21.62 -16.57 17.83
CA GLY A 362 -20.45 -15.94 17.25
C GLY A 362 -20.59 -15.60 15.76
N THR A 363 -19.68 -14.77 15.26
CA THR A 363 -19.52 -14.48 13.82
C THR A 363 -18.26 -15.12 13.25
N PHE A 364 -17.48 -15.78 14.10
CA PHE A 364 -16.22 -16.45 13.79
C PHE A 364 -16.18 -17.85 14.44
N GLU A 365 -15.05 -18.55 14.34
CA GLU A 365 -14.88 -19.92 14.82
C GLU A 365 -15.13 -20.04 16.34
N GLU A 366 -15.56 -21.23 16.79
CA GLU A 366 -15.76 -21.60 18.20
C GLU A 366 -16.66 -20.66 19.03
N GLY A 367 -17.65 -20.00 18.39
CA GLY A 367 -18.57 -19.10 19.06
C GLY A 367 -17.95 -17.72 19.40
N ALA A 368 -16.75 -17.44 18.89
CA ALA A 368 -16.16 -16.11 19.00
C ALA A 368 -16.78 -15.14 17.98
N SER A 369 -16.72 -13.85 18.27
CA SER A 369 -17.20 -12.79 17.38
C SER A 369 -16.09 -11.81 17.03
N VAL A 370 -16.09 -11.37 15.78
CA VAL A 370 -15.36 -10.17 15.36
C VAL A 370 -16.21 -8.96 15.76
N LEU A 371 -15.59 -7.97 16.39
CA LEU A 371 -16.30 -6.74 16.79
C LEU A 371 -16.66 -5.91 15.57
N GLN A 372 -17.90 -5.45 15.50
CA GLN A 372 -18.42 -4.59 14.43
C GLN A 372 -19.43 -3.59 15.02
N LEU A 373 -19.83 -2.58 14.26
CA LEU A 373 -20.83 -1.59 14.66
C LEU A 373 -22.12 -1.81 13.87
N PRO A 374 -23.11 -2.58 14.38
CA PRO A 374 -24.39 -2.73 13.72
C PRO A 374 -25.09 -1.38 13.46
N LEU A 375 -25.81 -1.26 12.35
CA LEU A 375 -26.50 -0.02 11.95
C LEU A 375 -27.62 0.41 12.90
N ASP A 376 -28.18 -0.53 13.69
CA ASP A 376 -29.34 -0.31 14.57
C ASP A 376 -28.97 0.21 15.97
N GLY A 377 -27.75 0.69 16.18
CA GLY A 377 -27.30 1.27 17.45
C GLY A 377 -28.08 2.55 17.77
N GLY A 378 -29.09 2.48 18.68
CA GLY A 378 -29.86 3.63 19.16
C GLY A 378 -29.01 4.74 19.76
N VAL A 379 -29.61 5.72 20.47
CA VAL A 379 -28.89 6.79 21.16
C VAL A 379 -27.79 6.20 22.02
N VAL A 380 -26.54 6.47 21.66
CA VAL A 380 -25.36 5.86 22.25
C VAL A 380 -24.81 6.78 23.34
N ASP A 381 -24.63 6.23 24.52
CA ASP A 381 -23.88 6.90 25.60
C ASP A 381 -22.38 6.89 25.26
N ALA A 382 -21.88 7.99 24.71
CA ALA A 382 -20.49 8.11 24.26
C ALA A 382 -19.47 7.83 25.38
N GLU A 383 -19.71 8.32 26.60
CA GLU A 383 -18.80 8.13 27.75
C GLU A 383 -18.73 6.64 28.12
N ARG A 384 -19.87 5.94 28.05
CA ARG A 384 -19.93 4.50 28.31
C ARG A 384 -19.21 3.71 27.23
N VAL A 385 -19.38 4.05 25.95
CA VAL A 385 -18.65 3.43 24.85
C VAL A 385 -17.15 3.60 25.04
N ASP A 386 -16.68 4.80 25.32
CA ASP A 386 -15.26 5.07 25.54
C ASP A 386 -14.69 4.30 26.73
N SER A 387 -15.46 4.20 27.81
CA SER A 387 -15.08 3.40 28.98
C SER A 387 -14.96 1.92 28.65
N VAL A 388 -15.94 1.36 27.92
CA VAL A 388 -15.96 -0.05 27.49
C VAL A 388 -14.81 -0.32 26.53
N ARG A 389 -14.61 0.52 25.49
CA ARG A 389 -13.49 0.37 24.53
C ARG A 389 -12.13 0.34 25.24
N ARG A 390 -11.87 1.28 26.13
CA ARG A 390 -10.60 1.34 26.88
C ARG A 390 -10.35 0.09 27.73
N ARG A 391 -11.38 -0.43 28.40
CA ARG A 391 -11.27 -1.64 29.23
C ARG A 391 -11.02 -2.88 28.39
N LEU A 392 -11.73 -3.03 27.25
CA LEU A 392 -11.52 -4.14 26.34
C LEU A 392 -10.14 -4.07 25.65
N LEU A 393 -9.70 -2.88 25.23
CA LEU A 393 -8.38 -2.68 24.66
C LEU A 393 -7.27 -3.04 25.66
N ALA A 394 -7.37 -2.57 26.89
CA ALA A 394 -6.41 -2.89 27.94
C ALA A 394 -6.36 -4.41 28.25
N ALA A 395 -7.51 -5.09 28.24
CA ALA A 395 -7.55 -6.53 28.42
C ALA A 395 -6.94 -7.29 27.23
N ARG A 396 -7.20 -6.83 25.98
CA ARG A 396 -6.62 -7.39 24.76
C ARG A 396 -5.10 -7.22 24.71
N ASP A 397 -4.58 -6.09 25.20
CA ASP A 397 -3.13 -5.83 25.24
C ASP A 397 -2.37 -6.82 26.14
N GLY A 398 -3.06 -7.53 27.03
CA GLY A 398 -2.53 -8.63 27.81
C GLY A 398 -2.47 -9.98 27.10
N ARG A 399 -3.06 -10.10 25.89
CA ARG A 399 -3.00 -11.32 25.09
C ARG A 399 -1.66 -11.44 24.33
N PRO A 400 -1.24 -12.65 23.94
CA PRO A 400 -0.13 -12.82 23.01
C PRO A 400 -0.37 -12.03 21.73
N ARG A 401 0.58 -11.17 21.35
CA ARG A 401 0.44 -10.32 20.17
C ARG A 401 0.73 -11.08 18.88
N PRO A 402 0.09 -10.69 17.75
CA PRO A 402 0.50 -11.16 16.44
C PRO A 402 1.98 -10.87 16.18
N GLY A 403 2.62 -11.73 15.38
CA GLY A 403 3.96 -11.47 14.88
C GLY A 403 4.02 -10.16 14.10
N ARG A 404 5.16 -9.46 14.17
CA ARG A 404 5.39 -8.24 13.40
C ARG A 404 6.55 -8.44 12.45
N ASP A 405 6.33 -8.14 11.18
CA ASP A 405 7.39 -8.09 10.20
C ASP A 405 8.07 -6.72 10.23
N ASP A 406 9.21 -6.65 10.90
CA ASP A 406 9.93 -5.41 11.21
C ASP A 406 10.69 -4.81 10.02
N LYS A 407 10.63 -5.41 8.82
CA LYS A 407 11.26 -4.77 7.67
C LYS A 407 10.54 -3.47 7.29
N VAL A 408 11.29 -2.48 6.90
CA VAL A 408 10.82 -1.19 6.38
C VAL A 408 10.88 -1.26 4.86
N VAL A 409 9.72 -1.27 4.20
CA VAL A 409 9.60 -1.24 2.73
C VAL A 409 9.52 0.22 2.28
N ALA A 410 10.36 0.65 1.34
CA ALA A 410 10.48 2.05 0.94
C ALA A 410 9.15 2.62 0.41
N ALA A 411 8.52 1.97 -0.57
CA ALA A 411 7.23 2.38 -1.13
C ALA A 411 6.15 2.55 -0.06
N TRP A 412 6.00 1.57 0.81
CA TRP A 412 4.94 1.58 1.82
C TRP A 412 5.17 2.65 2.89
N ASN A 413 6.42 2.96 3.18
CA ASN A 413 6.76 4.10 4.05
C ASN A 413 6.50 5.43 3.34
N GLY A 414 6.70 5.53 2.02
CA GLY A 414 6.26 6.68 1.23
C GLY A 414 4.76 6.95 1.36
N LEU A 415 3.92 5.90 1.23
CA LEU A 415 2.48 5.99 1.45
C LEU A 415 2.13 6.42 2.90
N ALA A 416 2.82 5.87 3.90
CA ALA A 416 2.61 6.21 5.30
C ALA A 416 3.01 7.67 5.61
N ILE A 417 4.12 8.16 5.03
CA ILE A 417 4.56 9.56 5.13
C ILE A 417 3.46 10.49 4.61
N ALA A 418 2.94 10.24 3.40
CA ALA A 418 1.85 11.04 2.83
C ALA A 418 0.61 11.03 3.73
N ALA A 419 0.18 9.85 4.19
CA ALA A 419 -0.99 9.69 5.04
C ALA A 419 -0.89 10.41 6.37
N LEU A 420 0.25 10.27 7.06
CA LEU A 420 0.48 10.89 8.37
C LEU A 420 0.66 12.41 8.26
N ALA A 421 1.37 12.88 7.23
CA ALA A 421 1.56 14.32 6.99
C ALA A 421 0.21 15.03 6.74
N GLU A 422 -0.61 14.50 5.83
CA GLU A 422 -1.94 15.08 5.55
C GLU A 422 -2.88 14.98 6.75
N THR A 423 -2.96 13.82 7.40
CA THR A 423 -3.82 13.63 8.58
C THR A 423 -3.40 14.56 9.71
N GLY A 424 -2.09 14.73 9.92
CA GLY A 424 -1.54 15.66 10.89
C GLY A 424 -1.93 17.10 10.62
N ALA A 425 -1.81 17.54 9.37
CA ALA A 425 -2.16 18.91 8.96
C ALA A 425 -3.67 19.18 9.03
N TYR A 426 -4.50 18.22 8.58
CA TYR A 426 -5.96 18.41 8.55
C TYR A 426 -6.61 18.44 9.94
N PHE A 427 -6.09 17.64 10.87
CA PHE A 427 -6.67 17.48 12.20
C PHE A 427 -5.90 18.14 13.35
N ASP A 428 -4.92 18.99 13.01
CA ASP A 428 -4.11 19.71 14.01
C ASP A 428 -3.36 18.76 14.95
N ARG A 429 -2.70 17.75 14.36
CA ARG A 429 -1.88 16.72 15.01
C ARG A 429 -0.42 16.82 14.52
N PRO A 430 0.34 17.85 15.00
CA PRO A 430 1.72 18.05 14.61
C PRO A 430 2.63 16.85 14.96
N ASP A 431 2.26 16.07 15.98
CA ASP A 431 2.93 14.81 16.33
C ASP A 431 2.91 13.79 15.18
N LEU A 432 1.84 13.72 14.39
CA LEU A 432 1.79 12.83 13.20
C LEU A 432 2.72 13.33 12.09
N VAL A 433 2.81 14.64 11.89
CA VAL A 433 3.78 15.21 10.92
C VAL A 433 5.21 14.92 11.35
N GLU A 434 5.52 15.05 12.66
CA GLU A 434 6.83 14.67 13.20
C GLU A 434 7.16 13.19 12.90
N ARG A 435 6.20 12.27 13.06
CA ARG A 435 6.41 10.84 12.73
C ARG A 435 6.61 10.62 11.22
N ALA A 436 5.90 11.37 10.36
CA ALA A 436 6.13 11.35 8.91
C ALA A 436 7.53 11.83 8.55
N THR A 437 7.99 12.92 9.17
CA THR A 437 9.35 13.47 8.98
C THR A 437 10.42 12.47 9.43
N GLU A 438 10.27 11.84 10.59
CA GLU A 438 11.22 10.80 11.05
C GLU A 438 11.32 9.63 10.06
N ALA A 439 10.19 9.20 9.47
CA ALA A 439 10.21 8.14 8.47
C ALA A 439 10.86 8.59 7.16
N ALA A 440 10.63 9.83 6.74
CA ALA A 440 11.30 10.42 5.58
C ALA A 440 12.81 10.54 5.78
N ASP A 441 13.24 10.99 6.97
CA ASP A 441 14.67 11.05 7.35
C ASP A 441 15.31 9.67 7.35
N LEU A 442 14.59 8.63 7.78
CA LEU A 442 15.09 7.25 7.71
C LEU A 442 15.32 6.83 6.25
N LEU A 443 14.37 7.10 5.36
CA LEU A 443 14.49 6.75 3.95
C LEU A 443 15.69 7.46 3.32
N VAL A 444 15.88 8.75 3.57
CA VAL A 444 17.04 9.50 3.07
C VAL A 444 18.36 8.94 3.63
N ARG A 445 18.43 8.66 4.92
CA ARG A 445 19.66 8.25 5.58
C ARG A 445 20.05 6.80 5.30
N VAL A 446 19.07 5.90 5.11
CA VAL A 446 19.30 4.44 5.07
C VAL A 446 19.02 3.84 3.70
N HIS A 447 17.94 4.29 3.01
CA HIS A 447 17.53 3.70 1.75
C HIS A 447 18.15 4.40 0.53
N LEU A 448 18.50 5.69 0.64
CA LEU A 448 19.04 6.47 -0.46
C LEU A 448 20.57 6.40 -0.46
N ASP A 449 21.15 6.05 -1.60
CA ASP A 449 22.60 6.11 -1.80
C ASP A 449 23.05 7.46 -2.42
N ASP A 450 24.38 7.66 -2.54
CA ASP A 450 24.97 8.89 -3.09
C ASP A 450 24.60 9.15 -4.57
N ALA A 451 24.04 8.15 -5.27
CA ALA A 451 23.58 8.25 -6.67
C ALA A 451 22.05 8.40 -6.77
N ALA A 452 21.38 8.72 -5.67
CA ALA A 452 19.92 8.79 -5.54
C ALA A 452 19.19 7.47 -5.87
N ARG A 453 19.87 6.31 -5.71
CA ARG A 453 19.26 4.99 -5.89
C ARG A 453 18.69 4.51 -4.57
N LEU A 454 17.44 4.04 -4.62
CA LEU A 454 16.75 3.50 -3.45
C LEU A 454 17.08 2.02 -3.24
N ALA A 455 17.31 1.63 -1.98
CA ALA A 455 17.17 0.25 -1.54
C ALA A 455 15.69 -0.04 -1.29
N ARG A 456 15.22 -1.23 -1.71
CA ARG A 456 13.84 -1.67 -1.54
C ARG A 456 13.42 -1.74 -0.08
N THR A 457 14.26 -2.36 0.77
CA THR A 457 13.96 -2.60 2.17
C THR A 457 15.11 -2.20 3.08
N SER A 458 14.79 -1.98 4.35
CA SER A 458 15.77 -1.93 5.43
C SER A 458 15.26 -2.68 6.66
N LYS A 459 16.17 -3.05 7.55
CA LYS A 459 15.85 -3.62 8.86
C LYS A 459 16.94 -3.23 9.87
N ASP A 460 16.54 -2.91 11.09
CA ASP A 460 17.46 -2.51 12.17
C ASP A 460 18.44 -1.39 11.74
N GLY A 461 17.94 -0.43 10.96
CA GLY A 461 18.71 0.72 10.45
C GLY A 461 19.75 0.39 9.37
N ARG A 462 19.60 -0.76 8.69
CA ARG A 462 20.52 -1.20 7.61
C ARG A 462 19.72 -1.50 6.35
N ALA A 463 20.18 -0.94 5.23
CA ALA A 463 19.60 -1.25 3.92
C ALA A 463 19.78 -2.72 3.56
N GLY A 464 18.75 -3.32 2.96
CA GLY A 464 18.82 -4.62 2.32
C GLY A 464 19.62 -4.59 1.03
N ALA A 465 19.87 -5.75 0.44
CA ALA A 465 20.66 -5.88 -0.78
C ALA A 465 19.88 -5.62 -2.06
N ASN A 466 18.55 -5.59 -2.00
CA ASN A 466 17.68 -5.46 -3.17
C ASN A 466 17.48 -3.98 -3.54
N ALA A 467 17.69 -3.65 -4.82
CA ALA A 467 17.42 -2.31 -5.33
C ALA A 467 15.93 -2.00 -5.35
N GLY A 468 15.58 -0.74 -5.17
CA GLY A 468 14.21 -0.25 -5.31
C GLY A 468 13.67 -0.45 -6.73
N VAL A 469 12.38 -0.73 -6.80
CA VAL A 469 11.61 -0.84 -8.05
C VAL A 469 10.79 0.45 -8.27
N LEU A 470 10.13 0.57 -9.40
CA LEU A 470 9.41 1.80 -9.79
C LEU A 470 8.42 2.30 -8.71
N GLU A 471 7.71 1.40 -8.03
CA GLU A 471 6.78 1.82 -6.96
C GLU A 471 7.49 2.49 -5.79
N ASP A 472 8.74 2.08 -5.47
CA ASP A 472 9.51 2.72 -4.41
C ASP A 472 9.80 4.18 -4.75
N TYR A 473 10.22 4.44 -5.99
CA TYR A 473 10.48 5.81 -6.44
C TYR A 473 9.21 6.66 -6.49
N GLY A 474 8.11 6.09 -7.00
CA GLY A 474 6.83 6.78 -7.11
C GLY A 474 6.23 7.15 -5.75
N ASP A 475 6.08 6.16 -4.86
CA ASP A 475 5.42 6.35 -3.57
C ASP A 475 6.28 7.17 -2.59
N VAL A 476 7.61 7.00 -2.60
CA VAL A 476 8.51 7.83 -1.76
C VAL A 476 8.52 9.28 -2.25
N ALA A 477 8.56 9.51 -3.57
CA ALA A 477 8.47 10.86 -4.12
C ALA A 477 7.13 11.53 -3.78
N GLU A 478 5.99 10.81 -3.87
CA GLU A 478 4.67 11.30 -3.43
C GLU A 478 4.68 11.66 -1.93
N GLY A 479 5.28 10.81 -1.09
CA GLY A 479 5.46 11.08 0.34
C GLY A 479 6.24 12.35 0.61
N PHE A 480 7.37 12.54 -0.07
CA PHE A 480 8.22 13.72 0.08
C PHE A 480 7.55 15.00 -0.45
N LEU A 481 6.86 14.93 -1.60
CA LEU A 481 6.10 16.05 -2.15
C LEU A 481 4.97 16.49 -1.21
N THR A 482 4.27 15.52 -0.61
CA THR A 482 3.23 15.79 0.40
C THR A 482 3.84 16.46 1.64
N LEU A 483 4.97 15.94 2.13
CA LEU A 483 5.67 16.48 3.29
C LEU A 483 6.18 17.89 3.02
N ALA A 484 6.75 18.16 1.82
CA ALA A 484 7.15 19.49 1.39
C ALA A 484 5.99 20.51 1.47
N GLY A 485 4.83 20.13 0.95
CA GLY A 485 3.62 20.97 0.99
C GLY A 485 3.11 21.22 2.41
N VAL A 486 3.19 20.23 3.29
CA VAL A 486 2.72 20.31 4.67
C VAL A 486 3.69 21.10 5.56
N THR A 487 4.99 20.87 5.43
CA THR A 487 6.01 21.50 6.31
C THR A 487 6.49 22.86 5.78
N GLY A 488 6.42 23.10 4.48
CA GLY A 488 7.05 24.25 3.83
C GLY A 488 8.58 24.11 3.69
N GLU A 489 9.13 22.90 3.87
CA GLU A 489 10.56 22.63 3.76
C GLU A 489 10.92 22.17 2.33
N GLY A 490 11.64 23.01 1.59
CA GLY A 490 12.02 22.77 0.18
C GLY A 490 12.95 21.57 -0.03
N ALA A 491 13.67 21.14 0.99
CA ALA A 491 14.54 19.96 0.92
C ALA A 491 13.77 18.68 0.48
N TRP A 492 12.53 18.52 0.93
CA TRP A 492 11.70 17.38 0.52
C TRP A 492 11.33 17.42 -0.96
N LEU A 493 11.09 18.62 -1.52
CA LEU A 493 10.89 18.81 -2.95
C LEU A 493 12.16 18.45 -3.75
N GLU A 494 13.34 18.81 -3.25
CA GLU A 494 14.63 18.48 -3.87
C GLU A 494 14.88 16.96 -3.88
N PHE A 495 14.67 16.28 -2.76
CA PHE A 495 14.78 14.80 -2.69
C PHE A 495 13.79 14.10 -3.63
N ALA A 496 12.54 14.56 -3.69
CA ALA A 496 11.56 14.03 -4.65
C ALA A 496 12.04 14.22 -6.10
N GLY A 497 12.63 15.38 -6.41
CA GLY A 497 13.23 15.66 -7.72
C GLY A 497 14.32 14.67 -8.10
N PHE A 498 15.26 14.38 -7.19
CA PHE A 498 16.31 13.38 -7.43
C PHE A 498 15.74 11.99 -7.75
N LEU A 499 14.72 11.56 -7.00
CA LEU A 499 14.07 10.28 -7.26
C LEU A 499 13.38 10.25 -8.62
N LEU A 500 12.68 11.31 -8.99
CA LEU A 500 11.96 11.40 -10.24
C LEU A 500 12.89 11.58 -11.46
N ASP A 501 14.04 12.21 -11.30
CA ASP A 501 15.09 12.20 -12.33
C ASP A 501 15.61 10.79 -12.59
N ILE A 502 15.76 9.95 -11.55
CA ILE A 502 16.08 8.52 -11.72
C ILE A 502 14.93 7.77 -12.45
N VAL A 503 13.67 8.11 -12.17
CA VAL A 503 12.55 7.52 -12.92
C VAL A 503 12.66 7.84 -14.40
N LEU A 504 12.95 9.09 -14.77
CA LEU A 504 13.10 9.51 -16.15
C LEU A 504 14.26 8.79 -16.86
N ASP A 505 15.39 8.61 -16.17
CA ASP A 505 16.61 8.02 -16.73
C ASP A 505 16.54 6.49 -16.81
N GLN A 506 15.97 5.82 -15.78
CA GLN A 506 16.13 4.38 -15.60
C GLN A 506 14.88 3.56 -15.92
N PHE A 507 13.68 4.14 -15.88
CA PHE A 507 12.44 3.38 -15.95
C PHE A 507 11.58 3.70 -17.18
N VAL A 508 11.80 4.84 -17.85
CA VAL A 508 11.04 5.25 -19.02
C VAL A 508 11.53 4.48 -20.27
N ALA A 509 10.60 3.86 -20.99
CA ALA A 509 10.85 3.23 -22.27
C ALA A 509 10.85 4.26 -23.40
N GLU A 510 11.46 3.95 -24.56
CA GLU A 510 11.40 4.78 -25.77
C GLU A 510 9.96 5.10 -26.23
N SER A 511 9.02 4.23 -25.88
CA SER A 511 7.58 4.40 -26.16
C SER A 511 6.86 5.39 -25.24
N GLY A 512 7.54 5.91 -24.20
CA GLY A 512 6.94 6.71 -23.12
C GLY A 512 6.19 5.89 -22.05
N THR A 513 6.22 4.55 -22.16
CA THR A 513 5.71 3.64 -21.13
C THR A 513 6.75 3.41 -20.05
N LEU A 514 6.35 2.85 -18.90
CA LEU A 514 7.27 2.60 -17.79
C LEU A 514 7.56 1.10 -17.64
N TYR A 515 8.73 0.78 -17.11
CA TYR A 515 9.09 -0.55 -16.62
C TYR A 515 9.11 -0.53 -15.10
N ASP A 516 8.79 -1.67 -14.47
CA ASP A 516 8.78 -1.77 -13.01
C ASP A 516 10.18 -1.85 -12.41
N THR A 517 11.18 -2.24 -13.22
CA THR A 517 12.59 -2.31 -12.81
C THR A 517 13.46 -1.33 -13.58
N ALA A 518 14.57 -0.90 -12.99
CA ALA A 518 15.56 -0.05 -13.64
C ALA A 518 16.19 -0.77 -14.85
N HIS A 519 16.73 0.00 -15.81
CA HIS A 519 17.32 -0.61 -17.02
C HIS A 519 18.61 -1.40 -16.73
N ASP A 520 19.30 -1.06 -15.65
CA ASP A 520 20.51 -1.72 -15.17
C ASP A 520 20.25 -2.80 -14.08
N ALA A 521 18.98 -3.11 -13.81
CA ALA A 521 18.58 -4.15 -12.86
C ALA A 521 18.92 -5.56 -13.38
N GLU A 522 18.82 -6.57 -12.51
CA GLU A 522 18.98 -7.98 -12.86
C GLU A 522 18.05 -8.36 -14.02
N HIS A 523 18.60 -9.07 -15.01
CA HIS A 523 17.80 -9.59 -16.13
C HIS A 523 17.03 -10.85 -15.72
N LEU A 524 15.72 -10.71 -15.55
CA LEU A 524 14.79 -11.82 -15.44
C LEU A 524 14.39 -12.34 -16.84
N ILE A 525 13.56 -13.38 -16.91
CA ILE A 525 13.04 -13.92 -18.20
C ILE A 525 12.34 -12.85 -19.05
N ARG A 526 11.88 -11.79 -18.43
CA ARG A 526 11.44 -10.53 -19.05
C ARG A 526 11.61 -9.38 -18.06
N ARG A 527 11.71 -8.17 -18.57
CA ARG A 527 11.62 -6.95 -17.74
C ARG A 527 10.13 -6.67 -17.46
N PRO A 528 9.70 -6.65 -16.18
CA PRO A 528 8.27 -6.51 -15.85
C PRO A 528 7.73 -5.13 -16.21
N GLN A 529 6.46 -5.11 -16.62
CA GLN A 529 5.64 -3.93 -16.87
C GLN A 529 4.21 -4.26 -16.42
N ASP A 530 3.81 -3.84 -15.25
CA ASP A 530 2.44 -3.99 -14.78
C ASP A 530 1.85 -2.64 -14.39
N PRO A 531 0.97 -2.07 -15.22
CA PRO A 531 0.29 -0.82 -14.90
C PRO A 531 -0.90 -1.00 -13.97
N THR A 532 -1.26 -2.22 -13.61
CA THR A 532 -2.47 -2.50 -12.83
C THR A 532 -2.22 -2.35 -11.34
N ASP A 533 -3.08 -1.56 -10.69
CA ASP A 533 -3.12 -1.48 -9.25
C ASP A 533 -3.53 -2.82 -8.65
N ASN A 534 -2.95 -3.16 -7.51
CA ASN A 534 -3.31 -4.34 -6.73
C ASN A 534 -3.77 -3.90 -5.33
N ALA A 535 -3.06 -4.26 -4.28
CA ALA A 535 -3.30 -3.71 -2.94
C ALA A 535 -2.69 -2.30 -2.77
N THR A 536 -1.66 -1.99 -3.55
CA THR A 536 -1.01 -0.69 -3.67
C THR A 536 -1.22 -0.10 -5.06
N PRO A 537 -1.01 1.22 -5.25
CA PRO A 537 -0.83 1.77 -6.58
C PRO A 537 0.27 1.00 -7.33
N SER A 538 0.08 0.75 -8.63
CA SER A 538 1.18 0.22 -9.43
C SER A 538 2.34 1.21 -9.45
N GLY A 539 3.57 0.71 -9.57
CA GLY A 539 4.71 1.60 -9.74
C GLY A 539 4.52 2.59 -10.89
N TRP A 540 3.84 2.18 -11.94
CA TRP A 540 3.49 3.01 -13.07
C TRP A 540 2.57 4.19 -12.73
N THR A 541 1.46 3.91 -12.03
CA THR A 541 0.47 4.95 -11.67
C THR A 541 0.95 5.82 -10.51
N ALA A 542 1.72 5.27 -9.57
CA ALA A 542 2.40 6.01 -8.51
C ALA A 542 3.41 7.02 -9.07
N ALA A 543 4.30 6.55 -9.96
CA ALA A 543 5.27 7.43 -10.62
C ALA A 543 4.58 8.52 -11.46
N ALA A 544 3.49 8.19 -12.19
CA ALA A 544 2.74 9.19 -12.95
C ALA A 544 2.16 10.30 -12.04
N GLY A 545 1.67 9.95 -10.86
CA GLY A 545 1.16 10.90 -9.87
C GLY A 545 2.26 11.82 -9.33
N ALA A 546 3.36 11.23 -8.89
CA ALA A 546 4.51 11.98 -8.36
C ALA A 546 5.15 12.90 -9.41
N LEU A 547 5.33 12.42 -10.65
CA LEU A 547 5.83 13.21 -11.78
C LEU A 547 4.93 14.41 -12.08
N LEU A 548 3.60 14.22 -12.07
CA LEU A 548 2.63 15.30 -12.29
C LEU A 548 2.67 16.34 -11.17
N SER A 549 2.71 15.88 -9.90
CA SER A 549 2.79 16.75 -8.73
C SER A 549 4.10 17.55 -8.69
N TYR A 550 5.23 16.90 -8.99
CA TYR A 550 6.52 17.59 -9.10
C TYR A 550 6.54 18.64 -10.21
N ALA A 551 5.98 18.31 -11.38
CA ALA A 551 5.85 19.26 -12.47
C ALA A 551 4.96 20.46 -12.10
N ALA A 552 3.94 20.28 -11.27
CA ALA A 552 3.10 21.37 -10.77
C ALA A 552 3.85 22.28 -9.77
N HIS A 553 4.75 21.74 -8.95
CA HIS A 553 5.61 22.53 -8.05
C HIS A 553 6.69 23.32 -8.79
N THR A 554 7.25 22.74 -9.88
CA THR A 554 8.50 23.22 -10.48
C THR A 554 8.34 23.84 -11.87
N GLY A 555 7.24 23.53 -12.57
CA GLY A 555 7.06 23.88 -13.98
C GLY A 555 7.88 22.99 -14.93
N SER A 556 8.39 21.84 -14.48
CA SER A 556 9.24 20.94 -15.28
C SER A 556 8.44 20.23 -16.38
N GLU A 557 8.67 20.61 -17.63
CA GLU A 557 8.06 19.96 -18.80
C GLU A 557 8.50 18.49 -19.01
N PRO A 558 9.75 18.09 -18.78
CA PRO A 558 10.14 16.67 -18.91
C PRO A 558 9.32 15.75 -17.99
N HIS A 559 9.15 16.13 -16.72
CA HIS A 559 8.38 15.36 -15.75
C HIS A 559 6.89 15.31 -16.11
N ARG A 560 6.33 16.44 -16.56
CA ARG A 560 4.95 16.50 -17.04
C ARG A 560 4.72 15.60 -18.24
N THR A 561 5.61 15.65 -19.23
CA THR A 561 5.52 14.82 -20.44
C THR A 561 5.58 13.33 -20.10
N ALA A 562 6.44 12.94 -19.16
CA ALA A 562 6.55 11.55 -18.70
C ALA A 562 5.26 11.11 -17.97
N ALA A 563 4.69 11.96 -17.10
CA ALA A 563 3.40 11.70 -16.45
C ALA A 563 2.27 11.49 -17.46
N GLU A 564 2.16 12.39 -18.45
CA GLU A 564 1.16 12.32 -19.52
C GLU A 564 1.34 11.04 -20.37
N GLY A 565 2.57 10.66 -20.68
CA GLY A 565 2.89 9.41 -21.39
C GLY A 565 2.47 8.16 -20.60
N ALA A 566 2.79 8.13 -19.31
CA ALA A 566 2.42 7.03 -18.42
C ALA A 566 0.88 6.91 -18.29
N LEU A 567 0.15 8.01 -18.21
CA LEU A 567 -1.32 8.02 -18.10
C LEU A 567 -2.05 7.52 -19.35
N GLY A 568 -1.38 7.33 -20.48
CA GLY A 568 -1.98 6.71 -21.67
C GLY A 568 -2.64 5.35 -21.39
N VAL A 569 -2.11 4.58 -20.42
CA VAL A 569 -2.68 3.30 -20.00
C VAL A 569 -4.10 3.41 -19.42
N VAL A 570 -4.46 4.53 -18.83
CA VAL A 570 -5.80 4.79 -18.28
C VAL A 570 -6.88 4.75 -19.37
N LYS A 571 -6.57 5.22 -20.60
CA LYS A 571 -7.50 5.11 -21.73
C LYS A 571 -7.80 3.66 -22.10
N ALA A 572 -6.79 2.80 -22.00
CA ALA A 572 -6.93 1.38 -22.37
C ALA A 572 -7.68 0.59 -21.29
N LEU A 573 -7.36 0.81 -20.04
CA LEU A 573 -7.85 0.01 -18.90
C LEU A 573 -9.06 0.64 -18.20
N GLY A 574 -9.13 1.96 -18.05
CA GLY A 574 -10.17 2.64 -17.27
C GLY A 574 -11.60 2.19 -17.64
N PRO A 575 -12.02 2.20 -18.89
CA PRO A 575 -13.36 1.77 -19.28
C PRO A 575 -13.64 0.25 -19.13
N ARG A 576 -12.59 -0.58 -19.05
CA ARG A 576 -12.71 -2.06 -19.07
C ARG A 576 -12.49 -2.71 -17.72
N ALA A 577 -11.55 -2.17 -16.95
CA ALA A 577 -11.11 -2.73 -15.67
C ALA A 577 -10.77 -1.62 -14.67
N PRO A 578 -11.71 -0.68 -14.37
CA PRO A 578 -11.42 0.51 -13.57
C PRO A 578 -10.97 0.18 -12.13
N ARG A 579 -11.34 -0.97 -11.60
CA ARG A 579 -10.92 -1.43 -10.27
C ARG A 579 -9.42 -1.71 -10.17
N PHE A 580 -8.78 -1.98 -11.30
CA PHE A 580 -7.37 -2.31 -11.39
C PHE A 580 -6.51 -1.14 -11.90
N ILE A 581 -7.07 0.07 -11.95
CA ILE A 581 -6.37 1.28 -12.38
C ILE A 581 -6.87 2.52 -11.61
N GLY A 582 -7.37 2.30 -10.39
CA GLY A 582 -8.01 3.33 -9.56
C GLY A 582 -7.10 4.52 -9.28
N TRP A 583 -5.81 4.28 -8.98
CA TRP A 583 -4.84 5.35 -8.77
C TRP A 583 -4.56 6.13 -10.06
N GLY A 584 -4.39 5.42 -11.18
CA GLY A 584 -4.25 6.06 -12.49
C GLY A 584 -5.44 6.95 -12.86
N LEU A 585 -6.68 6.51 -12.55
CA LEU A 585 -7.89 7.31 -12.71
C LEU A 585 -7.88 8.56 -11.80
N ALA A 586 -7.43 8.42 -10.54
CA ALA A 586 -7.29 9.54 -9.61
C ALA A 586 -6.25 10.58 -10.08
N VAL A 587 -5.13 10.11 -10.65
CA VAL A 587 -4.11 11.00 -11.26
C VAL A 587 -4.63 11.65 -12.55
N ALA A 588 -5.43 10.93 -13.34
CA ALA A 588 -6.06 11.50 -14.54
C ALA A 588 -7.05 12.62 -14.20
N GLU A 589 -7.80 12.53 -13.07
CA GLU A 589 -8.61 13.63 -12.56
C GLU A 589 -7.77 14.88 -12.25
N ALA A 590 -6.60 14.68 -11.61
CA ALA A 590 -5.66 15.77 -11.34
C ALA A 590 -5.14 16.40 -12.64
N LEU A 591 -4.78 15.59 -13.63
CA LEU A 591 -4.32 16.09 -14.93
C LEU A 591 -5.39 16.92 -15.65
N LEU A 592 -6.66 16.49 -15.61
CA LEU A 592 -7.78 17.21 -16.22
C LEU A 592 -8.13 18.51 -15.48
N ASP A 593 -8.04 18.55 -14.15
CA ASP A 593 -8.18 19.80 -13.38
C ASP A 593 -6.99 20.75 -13.60
N GLY A 594 -5.84 20.21 -13.99
CA GLY A 594 -4.68 20.94 -14.47
C GLY A 594 -3.53 21.13 -13.52
N PRO A 595 -3.20 20.35 -12.53
CA PRO A 595 -3.34 20.51 -11.07
C PRO A 595 -3.40 21.98 -10.60
N ARG A 596 -4.12 22.26 -9.51
CA ARG A 596 -4.07 23.60 -8.90
C ARG A 596 -2.77 23.77 -8.14
N GLU A 597 -2.09 24.85 -8.39
CA GLU A 597 -0.83 25.24 -7.78
C GLU A 597 -1.11 26.36 -6.79
N ILE A 598 -0.94 26.09 -5.48
CA ILE A 598 -1.28 27.02 -4.41
C ILE A 598 0.01 27.48 -3.76
N ALA A 599 0.36 28.77 -3.95
CA ALA A 599 1.52 29.38 -3.33
C ALA A 599 1.07 30.29 -2.18
N VAL A 600 1.50 30.00 -0.97
CA VAL A 600 1.25 30.79 0.24
C VAL A 600 2.51 31.54 0.60
N VAL A 601 2.50 32.86 0.42
CA VAL A 601 3.64 33.73 0.71
C VAL A 601 3.47 34.33 2.09
N GLU A 602 4.41 34.02 2.99
CA GLU A 602 4.41 34.40 4.39
C GLU A 602 5.27 35.65 4.66
N THR A 603 4.95 36.36 5.75
CA THR A 603 5.79 37.46 6.21
C THR A 603 7.03 36.93 6.92
N PRO A 604 8.21 37.62 6.83
CA PRO A 604 9.37 37.27 7.60
C PRO A 604 9.06 37.37 9.12
N GLY A 605 9.09 36.26 9.83
CA GLY A 605 8.74 36.16 11.25
C GLY A 605 7.76 35.00 11.53
N THR A 606 6.68 34.88 10.76
CA THR A 606 5.77 33.73 10.84
C THR A 606 6.42 32.43 10.33
N ALA A 607 7.18 32.51 9.25
CA ALA A 607 7.93 31.37 8.70
C ALA A 607 9.14 30.98 9.57
N ALA A 608 9.81 31.95 10.24
CA ALA A 608 10.94 31.68 11.12
C ALA A 608 10.51 31.02 12.45
N GLU A 609 9.28 31.31 12.92
CA GLU A 609 8.68 30.66 14.09
C GLU A 609 8.30 29.22 13.79
N GLY A 610 7.78 28.93 12.59
CA GLY A 610 7.47 27.56 12.12
C GLY A 610 8.71 26.67 11.97
N ALA A 611 9.77 27.18 11.33
CA ALA A 611 11.02 26.43 11.15
C ALA A 611 11.80 26.26 12.48
N ALA A 612 11.76 27.25 13.38
CA ALA A 612 12.38 27.16 14.70
C ALA A 612 11.61 26.25 15.67
N ALA A 613 10.28 26.16 15.53
CA ALA A 613 9.45 25.25 16.29
C ALA A 613 9.70 23.78 15.89
N ALA A 614 9.91 23.50 14.62
CA ALA A 614 10.31 22.18 14.13
C ALA A 614 11.66 21.71 14.71
N ALA A 615 12.62 22.65 14.90
CA ALA A 615 13.89 22.37 15.56
C ALA A 615 13.81 22.22 17.09
N GLY A 616 12.70 22.66 17.71
CA GLY A 616 12.48 22.69 19.16
C GLY A 616 11.45 21.70 19.73
N GLY A 617 10.83 20.86 18.89
CA GLY A 617 9.97 19.75 19.36
C GLY A 617 8.47 20.03 19.47
N ASN A 618 7.93 21.08 18.82
CA ASN A 618 6.47 21.36 18.81
C ASN A 618 5.79 21.17 17.44
N GLY A 619 6.51 20.67 16.39
CA GLY A 619 5.98 20.49 15.05
C GLY A 619 5.72 21.81 14.27
N PRO A 620 5.28 21.75 13.00
CA PRO A 620 5.03 22.92 12.19
C PRO A 620 3.84 23.75 12.71
N GLU A 621 4.00 25.08 12.85
CA GLU A 621 2.90 26.01 13.06
C GLU A 621 2.42 26.52 11.69
N TRP A 622 1.23 26.07 11.25
CA TRP A 622 0.63 26.53 10.00
C TRP A 622 -0.02 27.90 10.16
N SER A 623 0.27 28.84 9.27
CA SER A 623 -0.53 30.03 9.16
C SER A 623 -1.99 29.69 8.76
N ALA A 624 -2.91 30.60 9.01
CA ALA A 624 -4.31 30.38 8.65
C ALA A 624 -4.52 30.22 7.13
N LEU A 625 -3.71 30.89 6.30
CA LEU A 625 -3.73 30.74 4.84
C LEU A 625 -3.14 29.39 4.42
N HIS A 626 -2.00 28.98 4.97
CA HIS A 626 -1.38 27.69 4.68
C HIS A 626 -2.31 26.52 5.05
N ARG A 627 -2.85 26.55 6.27
CA ARG A 627 -3.83 25.53 6.71
C ARG A 627 -5.06 25.48 5.78
N THR A 628 -5.57 26.64 5.35
CA THR A 628 -6.71 26.69 4.43
C THR A 628 -6.33 26.11 3.06
N ALA A 629 -5.11 26.38 2.57
CA ALA A 629 -4.62 25.82 1.32
C ALA A 629 -4.56 24.28 1.35
N LEU A 630 -4.06 23.68 2.46
CA LEU A 630 -3.98 22.24 2.66
C LEU A 630 -5.37 21.56 2.71
N LEU A 631 -6.41 22.26 3.15
CA LEU A 631 -7.78 21.75 3.23
C LEU A 631 -8.54 21.76 1.87
N GLY A 632 -7.98 22.32 0.83
CA GLY A 632 -8.59 22.33 -0.51
C GLY A 632 -8.81 20.92 -1.07
N THR A 633 -9.95 20.70 -1.76
CA THR A 633 -10.33 19.38 -2.29
C THR A 633 -10.04 19.18 -3.77
N ALA A 634 -9.43 20.17 -4.43
CA ALA A 634 -9.12 20.06 -5.87
C ALA A 634 -8.19 18.86 -6.16
N PRO A 635 -8.49 18.06 -7.19
CA PRO A 635 -7.70 16.87 -7.52
C PRO A 635 -6.23 17.20 -7.77
N GLY A 636 -5.32 16.54 -7.04
CA GLY A 636 -3.88 16.69 -7.22
C GLY A 636 -3.36 18.10 -7.00
N ALA A 637 -4.06 18.93 -6.19
CA ALA A 637 -3.57 20.25 -5.83
C ALA A 637 -2.24 20.15 -5.09
N VAL A 638 -1.29 21.03 -5.43
CA VAL A 638 0.00 21.14 -4.76
C VAL A 638 0.05 22.45 -3.97
N VAL A 639 0.66 22.42 -2.81
CA VAL A 639 0.80 23.58 -1.91
C VAL A 639 2.28 23.85 -1.66
N ALA A 640 2.70 25.10 -1.83
CA ALA A 640 4.00 25.59 -1.40
C ALA A 640 3.78 26.77 -0.45
N ALA A 641 4.42 26.74 0.70
CA ALA A 641 4.37 27.83 1.66
C ALA A 641 5.79 28.28 2.04
N GLY A 642 6.00 29.57 2.18
CA GLY A 642 7.32 30.09 2.54
C GLY A 642 7.40 31.60 2.48
N VAL A 643 8.57 32.14 2.85
CA VAL A 643 8.80 33.60 2.86
C VAL A 643 8.86 34.14 1.44
N ALA A 644 8.36 35.36 1.24
CA ALA A 644 8.46 36.04 -0.04
C ALA A 644 9.92 36.11 -0.56
N GLY A 645 10.11 35.62 -1.79
CA GLY A 645 11.44 35.58 -2.42
C GLY A 645 12.33 34.42 -1.98
N SER A 646 11.79 33.40 -1.27
CA SER A 646 12.50 32.14 -1.02
C SER A 646 12.73 31.38 -2.33
N ASP A 647 13.93 30.82 -2.48
CA ASP A 647 14.32 29.97 -3.63
C ASP A 647 13.99 28.49 -3.39
N GLU A 648 13.44 28.13 -2.22
CA GLU A 648 13.15 26.74 -1.85
C GLU A 648 12.07 26.09 -2.72
N PHE A 649 11.07 26.89 -3.14
CA PHE A 649 10.01 26.43 -4.01
C PHE A 649 9.93 27.31 -5.28
N PRO A 650 10.13 26.76 -6.48
CA PRO A 650 9.93 27.51 -7.73
C PRO A 650 8.53 28.14 -7.82
N LEU A 651 7.52 27.49 -7.21
CA LEU A 651 6.16 27.97 -7.16
C LEU A 651 6.01 29.28 -6.36
N LEU A 652 6.92 29.62 -5.45
CA LEU A 652 6.93 30.89 -4.70
C LEU A 652 7.63 32.04 -5.46
N ALA A 653 8.36 31.75 -6.53
CA ALA A 653 9.09 32.74 -7.29
C ALA A 653 8.15 33.81 -7.86
N ASP A 654 8.60 35.07 -7.85
CA ASP A 654 7.87 36.24 -8.37
C ASP A 654 6.46 36.45 -7.75
N ARG A 655 6.21 35.95 -6.55
CA ARG A 655 4.97 36.15 -5.78
C ARG A 655 5.25 37.00 -4.55
N PRO A 656 4.92 38.30 -4.58
CA PRO A 656 5.18 39.22 -3.47
C PRO A 656 4.09 39.15 -2.40
N LEU A 657 4.37 39.70 -1.23
CA LEU A 657 3.36 40.08 -0.25
C LEU A 657 2.39 41.13 -0.88
N VAL A 658 1.12 41.07 -0.48
CA VAL A 658 0.11 42.03 -0.95
C VAL A 658 -0.10 43.12 0.12
N GLY A 659 0.28 44.33 -0.18
CA GLY A 659 0.22 45.41 0.81
C GLY A 659 1.13 45.24 2.02
N GLY A 660 2.09 44.32 1.97
CA GLY A 660 2.96 43.94 3.09
C GLY A 660 2.40 42.78 3.96
N GLU A 661 1.25 42.21 3.59
CA GLU A 661 0.59 41.11 4.27
C GLU A 661 0.80 39.79 3.52
N ALA A 662 0.71 38.66 4.26
CA ALA A 662 0.75 37.33 3.68
C ALA A 662 -0.37 37.13 2.65
N ALA A 663 -0.12 36.37 1.59
CA ALA A 663 -1.08 36.16 0.51
C ALA A 663 -0.99 34.73 -0.07
N ALA A 664 -2.15 34.22 -0.48
CA ALA A 664 -2.25 32.97 -1.22
C ALA A 664 -2.52 33.23 -2.70
N TYR A 665 -1.79 32.58 -3.58
CA TYR A 665 -1.94 32.59 -5.03
C TYR A 665 -2.43 31.22 -5.49
N VAL A 666 -3.58 31.15 -6.14
CA VAL A 666 -4.12 29.95 -6.76
C VAL A 666 -3.89 30.01 -8.26
N CYS A 667 -3.09 29.09 -8.77
CA CYS A 667 -2.63 29.11 -10.14
C CYS A 667 -2.99 27.79 -10.87
N ARG A 668 -2.93 27.84 -12.20
CA ARG A 668 -2.92 26.67 -13.09
C ARG A 668 -1.88 26.90 -14.16
N ARG A 669 -0.93 25.98 -14.31
CA ARG A 669 0.21 26.12 -15.22
C ARG A 669 0.94 27.46 -15.02
N PHE A 670 1.20 27.80 -13.76
CA PHE A 670 1.84 29.04 -13.31
C PHE A 670 1.09 30.33 -13.67
N VAL A 671 -0.13 30.24 -14.20
CA VAL A 671 -1.02 31.41 -14.42
C VAL A 671 -1.95 31.53 -13.22
N CYS A 672 -1.77 32.59 -12.44
CA CYS A 672 -2.47 32.79 -11.18
C CYS A 672 -3.71 33.71 -11.30
N ALA A 673 -4.71 33.40 -10.47
CA ALA A 673 -5.79 34.32 -10.16
C ALA A 673 -5.30 35.53 -9.32
N ALA A 674 -6.16 36.48 -9.02
CA ALA A 674 -5.79 37.56 -8.10
C ALA A 674 -5.42 37.02 -6.73
N PRO A 675 -4.33 37.49 -6.11
CA PRO A 675 -3.91 36.99 -4.78
C PRO A 675 -4.95 37.34 -3.70
N MET A 676 -5.04 36.45 -2.72
CA MET A 676 -5.98 36.53 -1.60
C MET A 676 -5.24 36.66 -0.27
N THR A 677 -5.56 37.69 0.50
CA THR A 677 -5.03 37.89 1.87
C THR A 677 -6.00 37.43 2.94
N GLU A 678 -7.27 37.22 2.59
CA GLU A 678 -8.33 36.85 3.51
C GLU A 678 -8.61 35.35 3.45
N VAL A 679 -8.63 34.68 4.60
CA VAL A 679 -8.94 33.25 4.74
C VAL A 679 -10.29 32.90 4.13
N SER A 680 -11.31 33.73 4.33
CA SER A 680 -12.66 33.52 3.77
C SER A 680 -12.69 33.50 2.26
N ALA A 681 -11.89 34.39 1.60
CA ALA A 681 -11.76 34.42 0.15
C ALA A 681 -11.08 33.15 -0.37
N LEU A 682 -10.00 32.68 0.30
CA LEU A 682 -9.30 31.46 -0.07
C LEU A 682 -10.18 30.20 0.14
N LYS A 683 -10.94 30.12 1.25
CA LYS A 683 -11.92 29.06 1.47
C LYS A 683 -12.94 28.98 0.32
N GLY A 684 -13.47 30.11 -0.10
CA GLY A 684 -14.42 30.17 -1.21
C GLY A 684 -13.82 29.68 -2.52
N GLU A 685 -12.57 30.11 -2.85
CA GLU A 685 -11.86 29.69 -4.07
C GLU A 685 -11.53 28.18 -4.08
N LEU A 686 -11.18 27.60 -2.93
CA LEU A 686 -10.77 26.20 -2.80
C LEU A 686 -11.94 25.27 -2.47
N GLY A 687 -13.15 25.77 -2.22
CA GLY A 687 -14.31 24.95 -1.84
C GLY A 687 -14.17 24.31 -0.45
N VAL A 688 -13.43 24.93 0.46
CA VAL A 688 -13.24 24.43 1.83
C VAL A 688 -14.49 24.70 2.67
N PHE A 689 -15.05 23.65 3.29
CA PHE A 689 -16.20 23.79 4.19
C PHE A 689 -15.86 24.59 5.45
N GLU A 690 -16.87 25.28 6.04
CA GLU A 690 -16.73 26.02 7.29
C GLU A 690 -16.55 25.11 8.51
#